data_ec970c63c7dc00916eb5b945c8f1aee2
#
_entry.id   ec970c63c7dc00916eb5b945c8f1aee2
#
_cell.length_a   1.000
_cell.length_b   1.000
_cell.length_c   1.000
_cell.angle_alpha   90.00
_cell.angle_beta   90.00
_cell.angle_gamma   90.00
#
_symmetry.space_group_name_H-M   'P 1'
#
loop_
_entity.id
_entity.type
_entity.pdbx_description
1 polymer ?
#
loop_
_entity_poly.entity_id
_entity_poly.type
_entity_poly.pdbx_seq_one_letter_code
_entity_poly.pdbx_strand_id
1 'polypeptide(L)'
;MTAKAVFLSYASEDAGAAKNICDALRVAGIEVWFDQTELRGGDAWDQKIRQQIRDCALFVPIISAHTQARPEGYFRFEWKLAVDRTYLMAAEKAFLVPVVVDATTEPEALVPAQFREVQWTRIQTGEVQVAFVDRIATLLNKPVAPSVGRLARAVNRTPAKRLPIALIALSFAAVAALVVATAVRGGWFWKKPVPTLEASTASTSMATTPTAIPDKSVAVLPFIDMSEKKDQEYFSDGLSEELIDMLTKVPDLRVPARTSSFYFKGKQATISEISKALGVAHVLEGSVRKAGKTLRVTAQLIRADNGYHLWSETYNREVSDVFKLQDEIAEAVVGVLKVKLLVRPSLEGSRGTKSLAAYSEFLLGRQFMNRRRLDDLRRAVDAYSKATELDPTYAAAFAELVIAQVYLSDLTDDELGRNKAEATADRAVELAPERAEGYSARGWLRTVLKWDWAGADSDLRKATALDPSDSVALNRLCNLRADLGRLQEAIACARKVIELDPLAAKNWSDLSDMYAALGDYAAARAAANRALEIQPEDPFVLIHRAEIELLESRPAEALKFYRQVDPEGLRLMGTAMAEHALSHGVASDAALGILIEKYANSAAFQIALIYAWRGNNAVALDWLERAYRQRDGGLEGVKTDALLRSIRGERRYQALLRKMGLPE
;
A
#
# COMPACT_ATOMS: atom_id res chain seq x y z
N MET A 1 -13.92 2.14 -28.46
CA MET A 1 -12.49 1.87 -28.75
C MET A 1 -11.84 3.21 -29.01
N THR A 2 -11.07 3.72 -28.06
CA THR A 2 -10.32 4.98 -28.17
C THR A 2 -9.31 4.87 -29.29
N ALA A 3 -9.29 5.85 -30.20
CA ALA A 3 -8.32 5.93 -31.29
C ALA A 3 -6.91 5.94 -30.70
N LYS A 4 -6.04 5.06 -31.18
CA LYS A 4 -4.67 4.93 -30.70
C LYS A 4 -3.84 6.11 -31.19
N ALA A 5 -3.37 6.96 -30.29
CA ALA A 5 -2.56 8.13 -30.59
C ALA A 5 -1.08 7.80 -30.80
N VAL A 6 -0.38 8.65 -31.54
CA VAL A 6 1.08 8.68 -31.64
C VAL A 6 1.63 9.65 -30.60
N PHE A 7 2.67 9.25 -29.85
CA PHE A 7 3.36 10.12 -28.90
C PHE A 7 4.65 10.66 -29.54
N LEU A 8 4.83 11.98 -29.59
CA LEU A 8 6.07 12.63 -30.05
C LEU A 8 6.91 13.08 -28.85
N SER A 9 8.14 12.58 -28.76
CA SER A 9 9.12 12.96 -27.73
C SER A 9 10.28 13.73 -28.36
N TYR A 10 10.61 14.91 -27.85
CA TYR A 10 11.58 15.82 -28.46
C TYR A 10 12.28 16.71 -27.41
N ALA A 11 13.47 17.21 -27.75
CA ALA A 11 14.11 18.27 -26.99
C ALA A 11 13.45 19.62 -27.32
N SER A 12 13.40 20.54 -26.37
CA SER A 12 12.76 21.85 -26.51
C SER A 12 13.20 22.63 -27.75
N GLU A 13 14.46 22.52 -28.09
CA GLU A 13 15.07 23.16 -29.26
C GLU A 13 14.54 22.60 -30.58
N ASP A 14 14.01 21.39 -30.57
CA ASP A 14 13.44 20.68 -31.73
C ASP A 14 11.92 20.87 -31.88
N ALA A 15 11.32 21.76 -31.10
CA ALA A 15 9.86 22.01 -31.09
C ALA A 15 9.29 22.36 -32.49
N GLY A 16 10.07 23.04 -33.30
CA GLY A 16 9.69 23.39 -34.69
C GLY A 16 9.58 22.16 -35.58
N ALA A 17 10.56 21.25 -35.52
CA ALA A 17 10.55 19.98 -36.27
C ALA A 17 9.44 19.03 -35.77
N ALA A 18 9.27 18.96 -34.45
CA ALA A 18 8.21 18.16 -33.83
C ALA A 18 6.81 18.66 -34.23
N LYS A 19 6.61 19.97 -34.30
CA LYS A 19 5.36 20.59 -34.76
C LYS A 19 5.04 20.22 -36.21
N ASN A 20 6.03 20.32 -37.12
CA ASN A 20 5.84 19.96 -38.53
C ASN A 20 5.43 18.50 -38.68
N ILE A 21 6.03 17.58 -37.91
CA ILE A 21 5.66 16.17 -37.89
C ILE A 21 4.24 15.99 -37.34
N CYS A 22 3.91 16.65 -36.25
CA CYS A 22 2.58 16.64 -35.65
C CYS A 22 1.50 17.09 -36.64
N ASP A 23 1.72 18.23 -37.30
CA ASP A 23 0.76 18.82 -38.24
C ASP A 23 0.56 17.90 -39.46
N ALA A 24 1.62 17.31 -40.01
CA ALA A 24 1.53 16.35 -41.13
C ALA A 24 0.73 15.08 -40.77
N LEU A 25 0.96 14.53 -39.56
CA LEU A 25 0.22 13.35 -39.11
C LEU A 25 -1.25 13.69 -38.81
N ARG A 26 -1.53 14.86 -38.25
CA ARG A 26 -2.91 15.32 -38.01
C ARG A 26 -3.70 15.58 -39.28
N VAL A 27 -3.06 16.12 -40.33
CA VAL A 27 -3.67 16.28 -41.67
C VAL A 27 -4.08 14.94 -42.26
N ALA A 28 -3.31 13.87 -41.96
CA ALA A 28 -3.64 12.51 -42.36
C ALA A 28 -4.68 11.81 -41.46
N GLY A 29 -5.28 12.52 -40.51
CA GLY A 29 -6.29 11.97 -39.61
C GLY A 29 -5.71 11.10 -38.50
N ILE A 30 -4.42 11.19 -38.23
CA ILE A 30 -3.73 10.47 -37.13
C ILE A 30 -3.76 11.32 -35.88
N GLU A 31 -4.25 10.77 -34.77
CA GLU A 31 -4.22 11.43 -33.48
C GLU A 31 -2.78 11.47 -32.95
N VAL A 32 -2.30 12.66 -32.61
CA VAL A 32 -0.94 12.88 -32.13
C VAL A 32 -0.98 13.59 -30.80
N TRP A 33 -0.36 12.98 -29.79
CA TRP A 33 -0.07 13.65 -28.54
C TRP A 33 1.24 14.42 -28.68
N PHE A 34 1.13 15.75 -28.63
CA PHE A 34 2.20 16.72 -28.80
C PHE A 34 1.94 17.88 -27.87
N ASP A 35 2.84 18.15 -26.96
CA ASP A 35 2.70 19.24 -26.03
C ASP A 35 3.63 20.40 -26.38
N GLN A 36 3.04 21.59 -26.58
CA GLN A 36 3.76 22.83 -26.82
C GLN A 36 4.03 23.63 -25.54
N THR A 37 3.41 23.27 -24.41
CA THR A 37 3.61 23.99 -23.16
C THR A 37 4.85 23.44 -22.48
N GLU A 38 5.98 23.97 -22.84
CA GLU A 38 7.23 23.74 -22.15
C GLU A 38 7.15 24.15 -20.68
N LEU A 39 7.58 23.20 -19.82
CA LEU A 39 8.35 23.52 -18.62
C LEU A 39 7.62 24.31 -17.53
N ARG A 40 6.67 23.67 -16.88
CA ARG A 40 6.57 23.80 -15.42
C ARG A 40 6.30 22.41 -14.88
N GLY A 41 7.40 21.74 -14.44
CA GLY A 41 7.33 20.45 -13.79
C GLY A 41 6.37 20.50 -12.62
N GLY A 42 5.45 19.53 -12.60
CA GLY A 42 4.54 19.27 -11.51
C GLY A 42 4.00 17.85 -11.68
N ASP A 43 3.76 17.16 -10.56
CA ASP A 43 3.40 15.74 -10.51
C ASP A 43 2.22 15.34 -11.40
N ALA A 44 1.25 16.24 -11.60
CA ALA A 44 0.12 16.03 -12.52
C ALA A 44 0.54 15.89 -13.99
N TRP A 45 1.64 16.53 -14.38
CA TRP A 45 2.20 16.50 -15.73
C TRP A 45 2.93 15.17 -15.99
N ASP A 46 3.78 14.74 -15.07
CA ASP A 46 4.49 13.47 -15.14
C ASP A 46 3.54 12.29 -15.23
N GLN A 47 2.47 12.31 -14.45
CA GLN A 47 1.45 11.27 -14.45
C GLN A 47 0.72 11.20 -15.80
N LYS A 48 0.38 12.36 -16.38
CA LYS A 48 -0.26 12.46 -17.69
C LYS A 48 0.63 11.91 -18.79
N ILE A 49 1.93 12.25 -18.79
CA ILE A 49 2.91 11.73 -19.75
C ILE A 49 3.10 10.23 -19.61
N ARG A 50 3.26 9.71 -18.39
CA ARG A 50 3.36 8.26 -18.14
C ARG A 50 2.12 7.53 -18.65
N GLN A 51 0.93 8.10 -18.47
CA GLN A 51 -0.31 7.53 -18.99
C GLN A 51 -0.35 7.59 -20.52
N GLN A 52 0.00 8.71 -21.12
CA GLN A 52 0.02 8.85 -22.57
C GLN A 52 1.04 7.91 -23.23
N ILE A 53 2.24 7.76 -22.67
CA ILE A 53 3.23 6.79 -23.15
C ILE A 53 2.72 5.35 -22.97
N ARG A 54 1.98 5.06 -21.90
CA ARG A 54 1.35 3.75 -21.65
C ARG A 54 0.23 3.43 -22.64
N ASP A 55 -0.54 4.43 -23.06
CA ASP A 55 -1.75 4.26 -23.86
C ASP A 55 -1.52 4.49 -25.36
N CYS A 56 -0.43 5.17 -25.75
CA CYS A 56 -0.14 5.46 -27.15
C CYS A 56 0.08 4.18 -27.97
N ALA A 57 -0.26 4.23 -29.27
CA ALA A 57 -0.03 3.11 -30.17
C ALA A 57 1.41 3.04 -30.66
N LEU A 58 2.02 4.20 -30.93
CA LEU A 58 3.39 4.34 -31.39
C LEU A 58 4.09 5.45 -30.61
N PHE A 59 5.36 5.26 -30.33
CA PHE A 59 6.25 6.25 -29.72
C PHE A 59 7.29 6.71 -30.75
N VAL A 60 7.34 8.00 -31.01
CA VAL A 60 8.20 8.62 -32.02
C VAL A 60 9.20 9.56 -31.32
N PRO A 61 10.40 9.08 -30.97
CA PRO A 61 11.47 9.93 -30.44
C PRO A 61 12.12 10.73 -31.59
N ILE A 62 12.25 12.04 -31.40
CA ILE A 62 12.98 12.91 -32.31
C ILE A 62 14.43 12.97 -31.86
N ILE A 63 15.33 12.60 -32.74
CA ILE A 63 16.78 12.55 -32.52
C ILE A 63 17.44 13.67 -33.34
N SER A 64 18.27 14.47 -32.66
CA SER A 64 18.94 15.63 -33.22
C SER A 64 20.28 15.90 -32.52
N ALA A 65 21.06 16.83 -33.04
CA ALA A 65 22.24 17.35 -32.38
C ALA A 65 21.90 17.95 -30.99
N HIS A 66 20.72 18.52 -30.83
CA HIS A 66 20.25 19.06 -29.55
C HIS A 66 20.04 17.94 -28.53
N THR A 67 19.41 16.81 -28.93
CA THR A 67 19.26 15.66 -28.04
C THR A 67 20.61 15.01 -27.72
N GLN A 68 21.61 15.11 -28.61
CA GLN A 68 22.96 14.60 -28.34
C GLN A 68 23.75 15.49 -27.37
N ALA A 69 23.62 16.82 -27.51
CA ALA A 69 24.29 17.78 -26.63
C ALA A 69 23.76 17.78 -25.19
N ARG A 70 22.58 17.22 -24.95
CA ARG A 70 21.93 17.18 -23.61
C ARG A 70 21.94 15.78 -23.03
N PRO A 71 22.88 15.44 -22.13
CA PRO A 71 22.91 14.14 -21.44
C PRO A 71 21.73 13.96 -20.49
N GLU A 72 21.12 15.07 -20.05
CA GLU A 72 19.97 15.12 -19.16
C GLU A 72 18.83 15.94 -19.80
N GLY A 73 17.59 15.59 -19.52
CA GLY A 73 16.41 16.31 -20.02
C GLY A 73 15.14 15.44 -19.93
N TYR A 74 14.00 16.10 -20.01
CA TYR A 74 12.71 15.44 -19.84
C TYR A 74 12.45 14.39 -20.92
N PHE A 75 12.87 14.64 -22.16
CA PHE A 75 12.79 13.66 -23.26
C PHE A 75 13.57 12.36 -22.97
N ARG A 76 14.66 12.42 -22.19
CA ARG A 76 15.40 11.23 -21.75
C ARG A 76 14.57 10.34 -20.83
N PHE A 77 13.79 10.96 -19.96
CA PHE A 77 12.84 10.26 -19.11
C PHE A 77 11.72 9.60 -19.93
N GLU A 78 11.16 10.31 -20.92
CA GLU A 78 10.16 9.76 -21.84
C GLU A 78 10.72 8.59 -22.64
N TRP A 79 11.96 8.67 -23.11
CA TRP A 79 12.65 7.59 -23.80
C TRP A 79 12.82 6.35 -22.93
N LYS A 80 13.17 6.54 -21.68
CA LYS A 80 13.24 5.46 -20.70
C LYS A 80 11.90 4.78 -20.51
N LEU A 81 10.83 5.54 -20.31
CA LEU A 81 9.49 5.00 -20.15
C LEU A 81 9.03 4.21 -21.39
N ALA A 82 9.36 4.70 -22.59
CA ALA A 82 9.05 4.00 -23.83
C ALA A 82 9.82 2.67 -23.93
N VAL A 83 11.10 2.65 -23.56
CA VAL A 83 11.92 1.43 -23.50
C VAL A 83 11.36 0.45 -22.48
N ASP A 84 11.05 0.91 -21.25
CA ASP A 84 10.49 0.05 -20.21
C ASP A 84 9.18 -0.62 -20.68
N ARG A 85 8.37 0.10 -21.47
CA ARG A 85 7.16 -0.46 -22.05
C ARG A 85 7.42 -1.54 -23.10
N THR A 86 8.50 -1.46 -23.90
CA THR A 86 8.80 -2.50 -24.92
C THR A 86 9.01 -3.88 -24.30
N TYR A 87 9.54 -3.97 -23.08
CA TYR A 87 9.71 -5.25 -22.37
C TYR A 87 8.39 -5.93 -21.99
N LEU A 88 7.29 -5.17 -21.96
CA LEU A 88 5.95 -5.67 -21.66
C LEU A 88 5.12 -5.96 -22.92
N MET A 89 5.69 -5.78 -24.12
CA MET A 89 5.01 -5.95 -25.40
C MET A 89 5.48 -7.21 -26.12
N ALA A 90 4.60 -7.81 -26.93
CA ALA A 90 5.00 -8.91 -27.81
C ALA A 90 6.06 -8.44 -28.83
N ALA A 91 7.08 -9.25 -29.05
CA ALA A 91 8.25 -8.89 -29.88
C ALA A 91 7.91 -8.45 -31.32
N GLU A 92 6.78 -8.89 -31.85
CA GLU A 92 6.35 -8.57 -33.23
C GLU A 92 5.57 -7.25 -33.35
N LYS A 93 5.28 -6.57 -32.25
CA LYS A 93 4.47 -5.35 -32.28
C LYS A 93 5.35 -4.11 -32.40
N ALA A 94 5.30 -3.44 -33.57
CA ALA A 94 5.97 -2.16 -33.76
C ALA A 94 5.45 -1.11 -32.75
N PHE A 95 6.37 -0.50 -32.02
CA PHE A 95 6.05 0.56 -31.03
C PHE A 95 6.99 1.75 -31.13
N LEU A 96 8.31 1.53 -31.27
CA LEU A 96 9.31 2.57 -31.40
C LEU A 96 9.52 2.94 -32.88
N VAL A 97 9.45 4.22 -33.21
CA VAL A 97 9.69 4.74 -34.56
C VAL A 97 10.61 5.96 -34.46
N PRO A 98 11.94 5.75 -34.32
CA PRO A 98 12.90 6.87 -34.19
C PRO A 98 12.97 7.70 -35.47
N VAL A 99 12.97 9.03 -35.27
CA VAL A 99 13.05 10.03 -36.35
C VAL A 99 14.25 10.93 -36.15
N VAL A 100 15.11 11.05 -37.16
CA VAL A 100 16.27 11.96 -37.17
C VAL A 100 15.91 13.18 -38.02
N VAL A 101 16.08 14.37 -37.44
CA VAL A 101 15.69 15.65 -38.08
C VAL A 101 16.88 16.48 -38.58
N ASP A 102 18.08 16.00 -38.40
CA ASP A 102 19.33 16.67 -38.80
C ASP A 102 20.41 15.71 -39.35
N ALA A 103 21.68 16.08 -39.28
CA ALA A 103 22.81 15.26 -39.74
C ALA A 103 23.28 14.20 -38.75
N THR A 104 22.65 14.06 -37.57
CA THR A 104 23.02 13.05 -36.55
C THR A 104 23.03 11.65 -37.15
N THR A 105 24.14 10.91 -36.90
CA THR A 105 24.31 9.53 -37.41
C THR A 105 23.91 8.50 -36.37
N GLU A 106 23.39 7.37 -36.83
CA GLU A 106 22.91 6.30 -35.94
C GLU A 106 24.00 5.70 -35.04
N PRO A 107 25.24 5.45 -35.52
CA PRO A 107 26.31 4.92 -34.67
C PRO A 107 26.78 5.88 -33.57
N GLU A 108 26.70 7.18 -33.80
CA GLU A 108 27.18 8.21 -32.89
C GLU A 108 26.11 8.70 -31.92
N ALA A 109 24.84 8.38 -32.18
CA ALA A 109 23.74 8.90 -31.40
C ALA A 109 23.71 8.30 -29.97
N LEU A 110 23.61 9.16 -28.95
CA LEU A 110 23.39 8.80 -27.55
C LEU A 110 21.92 8.47 -27.32
N VAL A 111 21.54 7.23 -27.64
CA VAL A 111 20.16 6.72 -27.52
C VAL A 111 20.15 5.38 -26.78
N PRO A 112 19.01 4.97 -26.19
CA PRO A 112 18.84 3.62 -25.66
C PRO A 112 19.12 2.54 -26.69
N ALA A 113 19.62 1.36 -26.27
CA ALA A 113 19.96 0.26 -27.16
C ALA A 113 18.78 -0.17 -28.02
N GLN A 114 17.58 -0.22 -27.46
CA GLN A 114 16.32 -0.62 -28.14
C GLN A 114 15.96 0.29 -29.32
N PHE A 115 16.40 1.55 -29.31
CA PHE A 115 16.18 2.44 -30.45
C PHE A 115 17.03 2.04 -31.66
N ARG A 116 18.17 1.38 -31.45
CA ARG A 116 19.07 0.89 -32.52
C ARG A 116 18.61 -0.45 -33.12
N GLU A 117 17.70 -1.14 -32.44
CA GLU A 117 17.13 -2.41 -32.89
C GLU A 117 16.01 -2.22 -33.92
N VAL A 118 15.57 -0.99 -34.16
CA VAL A 118 14.48 -0.65 -35.07
C VAL A 118 14.95 0.30 -36.17
N GLN A 119 14.28 0.26 -37.31
CA GLN A 119 14.63 1.10 -38.47
C GLN A 119 14.32 2.58 -38.20
N TRP A 120 15.32 3.44 -38.31
CA TRP A 120 15.19 4.90 -38.21
C TRP A 120 14.64 5.53 -39.46
N THR A 121 13.93 6.65 -39.29
CA THR A 121 13.46 7.48 -40.41
C THR A 121 14.17 8.82 -40.38
N ARG A 122 14.74 9.25 -41.49
CA ARG A 122 15.39 10.56 -41.60
C ARG A 122 14.45 11.54 -42.26
N ILE A 123 14.19 12.69 -41.64
CA ILE A 123 13.39 13.80 -42.16
C ILE A 123 14.33 15.01 -42.25
N GLN A 124 14.82 15.31 -43.48
CA GLN A 124 15.69 16.47 -43.69
C GLN A 124 14.86 17.69 -44.04
N THR A 125 15.27 18.86 -43.53
CA THR A 125 14.80 20.24 -43.91
C THR A 125 13.29 20.45 -43.95
N GLY A 126 12.60 20.25 -42.80
CA GLY A 126 11.28 20.86 -42.56
C GLY A 126 10.08 20.31 -43.32
N GLU A 127 10.26 19.46 -44.34
CA GLU A 127 9.16 18.83 -45.06
C GLU A 127 9.02 17.36 -44.67
N VAL A 128 7.91 17.04 -44.03
CA VAL A 128 7.55 15.66 -43.67
C VAL A 128 7.13 14.91 -44.96
N GLN A 129 7.93 13.91 -45.33
CA GLN A 129 7.66 13.12 -46.55
C GLN A 129 6.36 12.33 -46.42
N VAL A 130 5.56 12.26 -47.48
CA VAL A 130 4.33 11.46 -47.55
C VAL A 130 4.60 10.01 -47.15
N ALA A 131 5.75 9.45 -47.55
CA ALA A 131 6.17 8.09 -47.18
C ALA A 131 6.27 7.83 -45.66
N PHE A 132 6.64 8.84 -44.86
CA PHE A 132 6.65 8.71 -43.41
C PHE A 132 5.25 8.64 -42.83
N VAL A 133 4.34 9.51 -43.32
CA VAL A 133 2.95 9.53 -42.88
C VAL A 133 2.26 8.20 -43.25
N ASP A 134 2.50 7.68 -44.46
CA ASP A 134 1.98 6.38 -44.90
C ASP A 134 2.52 5.23 -44.05
N ARG A 135 3.80 5.26 -43.69
CA ARG A 135 4.40 4.27 -42.76
C ARG A 135 3.73 4.27 -41.39
N ILE A 136 3.53 5.45 -40.79
CA ILE A 136 2.84 5.57 -39.50
C ILE A 136 1.39 5.07 -39.60
N ALA A 137 0.66 5.43 -40.67
CA ALA A 137 -0.71 4.97 -40.89
C ALA A 137 -0.77 3.44 -41.04
N THR A 138 0.17 2.84 -41.75
CA THR A 138 0.27 1.38 -41.93
C THR A 138 0.52 0.69 -40.59
N LEU A 139 1.45 1.21 -39.78
CA LEU A 139 1.74 0.67 -38.43
C LEU A 139 0.54 0.79 -37.47
N LEU A 140 -0.34 1.77 -37.69
CA LEU A 140 -1.59 1.94 -36.96
C LEU A 140 -2.77 1.12 -37.50
N ASN A 141 -2.60 0.37 -38.58
CA ASN A 141 -3.68 -0.33 -39.29
C ASN A 141 -4.85 0.59 -39.68
N LYS A 142 -4.55 1.85 -40.06
CA LYS A 142 -5.56 2.79 -40.58
C LYS A 142 -5.50 2.87 -42.10
N PRO A 143 -6.65 2.81 -42.81
CA PRO A 143 -6.66 3.10 -44.23
C PRO A 143 -6.27 4.57 -44.48
N VAL A 144 -5.25 4.79 -45.28
CA VAL A 144 -4.83 6.14 -45.71
C VAL A 144 -5.88 6.68 -46.66
N ALA A 145 -6.48 7.83 -46.35
CA ALA A 145 -7.28 8.56 -47.32
C ALA A 145 -6.35 8.98 -48.50
N PRO A 146 -6.74 8.76 -49.78
CA PRO A 146 -5.86 9.05 -50.89
C PRO A 146 -5.51 10.53 -50.91
N SER A 147 -4.23 10.84 -50.71
CA SER A 147 -3.68 12.17 -50.87
C SER A 147 -3.68 12.56 -52.31
N VAL A 148 -4.57 13.45 -52.71
CA VAL A 148 -4.59 14.09 -54.04
C VAL A 148 -3.35 14.96 -54.17
N GLY A 149 -2.36 14.43 -54.84
CA GLY A 149 -1.26 15.21 -55.36
C GLY A 149 -1.72 16.10 -56.52
N ARG A 150 -1.26 17.33 -56.50
CA ARG A 150 -1.40 18.46 -57.43
C ARG A 150 -2.40 19.53 -56.96
N LEU A 151 -1.90 20.70 -56.56
CA LEU A 151 -1.91 21.88 -57.46
C LEU A 151 -1.53 23.10 -56.68
N ALA A 152 -0.45 23.72 -57.12
CA ALA A 152 -0.27 25.15 -56.99
C ALA A 152 -1.21 25.86 -57.99
N ARG A 153 -1.75 27.00 -57.54
CA ARG A 153 -2.44 28.05 -58.31
C ARG A 153 -3.97 28.04 -58.36
N ALA A 154 -4.53 28.94 -57.68
CA ALA A 154 -5.32 30.08 -58.16
C ALA A 154 -6.36 30.52 -57.13
N VAL A 155 -6.22 31.74 -56.80
CA VAL A 155 -7.19 32.70 -56.25
C VAL A 155 -8.53 32.59 -57.00
N ASN A 156 -9.67 32.38 -56.31
CA ASN A 156 -10.77 33.36 -56.29
C ASN A 156 -12.00 32.86 -55.49
N ARG A 157 -12.54 33.78 -54.79
CA ARG A 157 -13.79 33.96 -54.06
C ARG A 157 -15.01 33.20 -54.58
N THR A 158 -15.79 32.63 -53.65
CA THR A 158 -17.20 33.04 -53.39
C THR A 158 -17.80 32.26 -52.24
N PRO A 159 -18.82 32.75 -51.54
CA PRO A 159 -19.14 32.40 -50.18
C PRO A 159 -20.13 31.23 -50.03
N ALA A 160 -19.85 30.29 -49.18
CA ALA A 160 -20.77 29.21 -48.80
C ALA A 160 -21.80 29.68 -47.76
N LYS A 161 -23.05 29.43 -48.07
CA LYS A 161 -24.26 29.76 -47.32
C LYS A 161 -24.21 29.19 -45.91
N ARG A 162 -24.44 30.06 -44.94
CA ARG A 162 -24.73 29.69 -43.54
C ARG A 162 -26.13 29.08 -43.46
N LEU A 163 -26.25 27.86 -42.95
CA LEU A 163 -27.53 27.32 -42.49
C LEU A 163 -27.91 27.99 -41.15
N PRO A 164 -29.18 28.32 -40.94
CA PRO A 164 -29.58 29.08 -39.78
C PRO A 164 -29.63 28.19 -38.51
N ILE A 165 -29.04 28.75 -37.44
CA ILE A 165 -28.96 28.18 -36.07
C ILE A 165 -30.34 27.89 -35.45
N ALA A 166 -31.42 28.35 -36.08
CA ALA A 166 -32.80 28.19 -35.61
C ALA A 166 -33.31 26.72 -35.62
N LEU A 167 -32.74 25.81 -36.39
CA LEU A 167 -33.19 24.41 -36.47
C LEU A 167 -32.62 23.51 -35.35
N ILE A 168 -31.52 23.91 -34.75
CA ILE A 168 -30.91 23.17 -33.60
C ILE A 168 -31.60 23.52 -32.29
N ALA A 169 -32.12 24.75 -32.15
CA ALA A 169 -32.83 25.17 -30.97
C ALA A 169 -34.25 24.53 -30.84
N LEU A 170 -34.89 24.18 -31.95
CA LEU A 170 -36.19 23.52 -31.95
C LEU A 170 -36.15 22.05 -31.52
N SER A 171 -35.07 21.35 -31.79
CA SER A 171 -34.92 19.94 -31.40
C SER A 171 -34.68 19.78 -29.89
N PHE A 172 -33.98 20.71 -29.24
CA PHE A 172 -33.82 20.69 -27.77
C PHE A 172 -35.07 21.07 -27.02
N ALA A 173 -35.89 21.98 -27.54
CA ALA A 173 -37.16 22.37 -26.94
C ALA A 173 -38.18 21.24 -26.99
N ALA A 174 -38.22 20.44 -28.06
CA ALA A 174 -39.13 19.29 -28.19
C ALA A 174 -38.78 18.14 -27.23
N VAL A 175 -37.50 17.88 -26.98
CA VAL A 175 -37.06 16.86 -26.02
C VAL A 175 -37.36 17.29 -24.57
N ALA A 176 -37.13 18.56 -24.24
CA ALA A 176 -37.47 19.10 -22.92
C ALA A 176 -38.97 19.06 -22.62
N ALA A 177 -39.81 19.38 -23.62
CA ALA A 177 -41.27 19.31 -23.47
C ALA A 177 -41.78 17.87 -23.30
N LEU A 178 -41.14 16.88 -23.96
CA LEU A 178 -41.48 15.46 -23.83
C LEU A 178 -41.13 14.92 -22.44
N VAL A 179 -40.00 15.32 -21.87
CA VAL A 179 -39.57 14.91 -20.51
C VAL A 179 -40.51 15.51 -19.44
N VAL A 180 -40.91 16.75 -19.59
CA VAL A 180 -41.87 17.40 -18.67
C VAL A 180 -43.26 16.77 -18.79
N ALA A 181 -43.75 16.44 -20.00
CA ALA A 181 -45.05 15.81 -20.21
C ALA A 181 -45.11 14.38 -19.65
N THR A 182 -44.03 13.62 -19.68
CA THR A 182 -43.96 12.28 -19.07
C THR A 182 -43.87 12.34 -17.54
N ALA A 183 -43.20 13.33 -16.97
CA ALA A 183 -43.15 13.55 -15.51
C ALA A 183 -44.50 13.97 -14.92
N VAL A 184 -45.29 14.75 -15.63
CA VAL A 184 -46.66 15.18 -15.19
C VAL A 184 -47.67 14.05 -15.32
N ARG A 185 -47.55 13.16 -16.34
CA ARG A 185 -48.44 11.98 -16.48
C ARG A 185 -48.11 10.83 -15.52
N GLY A 186 -46.91 10.79 -14.97
CA GLY A 186 -46.45 9.73 -14.06
C GLY A 186 -46.83 9.91 -12.60
N GLY A 187 -47.52 10.97 -12.21
CA GLY A 187 -48.08 11.16 -10.84
C GLY A 187 -47.01 11.30 -9.74
N TRP A 188 -45.84 11.82 -10.04
CA TRP A 188 -44.70 11.90 -9.10
C TRP A 188 -44.72 13.11 -8.16
N PHE A 189 -45.67 14.01 -8.35
CA PHE A 189 -45.86 15.13 -7.43
C PHE A 189 -47.23 14.98 -6.77
N TRP A 190 -47.26 14.73 -5.50
CA TRP A 190 -48.37 14.72 -4.55
C TRP A 190 -48.66 13.36 -3.89
N LYS A 191 -47.77 12.98 -2.97
CA LYS A 191 -48.19 12.17 -1.82
C LYS A 191 -48.05 13.02 -0.55
N LYS A 192 -49.19 13.25 0.11
CA LYS A 192 -49.29 13.89 1.43
C LYS A 192 -48.57 13.02 2.47
N PRO A 193 -47.88 13.60 3.49
CA PRO A 193 -47.28 12.84 4.55
C PRO A 193 -48.34 12.23 5.48
N VAL A 194 -48.19 10.94 5.73
CA VAL A 194 -48.89 10.23 6.81
C VAL A 194 -48.02 10.38 8.06
N PRO A 195 -48.58 10.70 9.24
CA PRO A 195 -47.78 10.80 10.46
C PRO A 195 -47.37 9.40 10.93
N THR A 196 -46.09 9.16 10.95
CA THR A 196 -45.49 7.95 11.51
C THR A 196 -45.04 8.23 12.94
N LEU A 197 -45.45 7.35 13.84
CA LEU A 197 -44.99 7.28 15.23
C LEU A 197 -43.46 7.18 15.28
N GLU A 198 -42.87 7.98 16.17
CA GLU A 198 -41.43 7.98 16.49
C GLU A 198 -41.04 6.63 17.10
N ALA A 199 -40.29 5.83 16.34
CA ALA A 199 -39.39 4.83 16.88
C ALA A 199 -37.99 5.39 16.75
N SER A 200 -37.46 5.88 17.86
CA SER A 200 -36.06 6.35 17.99
C SER A 200 -35.12 5.18 17.78
N THR A 201 -34.61 5.04 16.58
CA THR A 201 -33.37 4.29 16.32
C THR A 201 -32.37 5.29 15.80
N ALA A 202 -31.50 5.72 16.69
CA ALA A 202 -30.31 6.50 16.35
C ALA A 202 -29.35 5.63 15.54
N SER A 203 -29.58 5.53 14.23
CA SER A 203 -28.54 5.13 13.28
C SER A 203 -27.60 6.31 13.12
N THR A 204 -26.53 6.32 13.93
CA THR A 204 -25.43 7.25 13.76
C THR A 204 -24.71 6.90 12.46
N SER A 205 -25.15 7.47 11.35
CA SER A 205 -24.35 7.56 10.14
C SER A 205 -23.04 8.24 10.52
N MET A 206 -21.94 7.52 10.43
CA MET A 206 -20.59 8.08 10.52
C MET A 206 -20.32 8.94 9.28
N ALA A 207 -20.97 10.09 9.20
CA ALA A 207 -20.47 11.20 8.42
C ALA A 207 -19.28 11.76 9.21
N THR A 208 -18.07 11.27 8.92
CA THR A 208 -16.85 11.94 9.36
C THR A 208 -16.85 13.32 8.73
N THR A 209 -17.16 14.33 9.53
CA THR A 209 -16.78 15.72 9.21
C THR A 209 -15.30 15.67 8.84
N PRO A 210 -14.85 16.24 7.71
CA PRO A 210 -13.42 16.28 7.39
C PRO A 210 -12.73 17.08 8.49
N THR A 211 -12.08 16.36 9.41
CA THR A 211 -11.23 16.97 10.44
C THR A 211 -10.14 17.71 9.70
N ALA A 212 -10.00 19.01 9.93
CA ALA A 212 -8.96 19.80 9.30
C ALA A 212 -7.59 19.16 9.55
N ILE A 213 -6.82 18.98 8.49
CA ILE A 213 -5.47 18.39 8.58
C ILE A 213 -4.62 19.31 9.47
N PRO A 214 -3.99 18.80 10.54
CA PRO A 214 -3.18 19.63 11.43
C PRO A 214 -1.96 20.20 10.69
N ASP A 215 -1.71 21.50 10.79
CA ASP A 215 -0.52 22.14 10.19
C ASP A 215 0.80 21.52 10.68
N LYS A 216 0.85 21.09 11.95
CA LYS A 216 1.98 20.39 12.54
C LYS A 216 1.83 18.88 12.33
N SER A 217 1.95 18.46 11.09
CA SER A 217 1.92 17.04 10.73
C SER A 217 2.83 16.75 9.54
N VAL A 218 3.54 15.63 9.59
CA VAL A 218 4.49 15.23 8.55
C VAL A 218 4.49 13.72 8.37
N ALA A 219 4.40 13.25 7.12
CA ALA A 219 4.67 11.88 6.76
C ALA A 219 6.10 11.75 6.24
N VAL A 220 6.83 10.75 6.71
CA VAL A 220 8.15 10.40 6.18
C VAL A 220 7.98 9.24 5.20
N LEU A 221 8.21 9.47 3.94
CA LEU A 221 8.16 8.42 2.93
C LEU A 221 9.43 7.57 2.94
N PRO A 222 9.37 6.31 2.48
CA PRO A 222 10.55 5.50 2.28
C PRO A 222 11.54 6.20 1.34
N PHE A 223 12.77 6.41 1.81
CA PHE A 223 13.83 7.00 0.99
C PHE A 223 14.24 6.01 -0.10
N ILE A 224 14.48 6.53 -1.30
CA ILE A 224 14.79 5.73 -2.48
C ILE A 224 16.28 5.36 -2.48
N ASP A 225 16.59 4.06 -2.60
CA ASP A 225 17.96 3.61 -2.84
C ASP A 225 18.37 3.94 -4.29
N MET A 226 19.29 4.90 -4.43
CA MET A 226 19.89 5.33 -5.69
C MET A 226 21.36 4.87 -5.83
N SER A 227 21.78 3.88 -5.03
CA SER A 227 23.10 3.26 -5.13
C SER A 227 23.21 2.48 -6.45
N GLU A 228 24.44 2.35 -6.98
CA GLU A 228 24.69 1.71 -8.28
C GLU A 228 24.15 0.26 -8.35
N LYS A 229 24.34 -0.51 -7.27
CA LYS A 229 23.89 -1.90 -7.18
C LYS A 229 22.46 -2.06 -6.67
N LYS A 230 21.82 -1.00 -6.19
CA LYS A 230 20.50 -1.02 -5.51
C LYS A 230 20.41 -2.08 -4.40
N ASP A 231 21.51 -2.29 -3.69
CA ASP A 231 21.64 -3.27 -2.60
C ASP A 231 21.59 -2.66 -1.19
N GLN A 232 21.27 -1.36 -1.12
CA GLN A 232 21.18 -0.59 0.13
C GLN A 232 19.74 -0.25 0.53
N GLU A 233 18.75 -0.96 -0.01
CA GLU A 233 17.33 -0.73 0.29
C GLU A 233 17.06 -0.85 1.81
N TYR A 234 17.63 -1.85 2.48
CA TYR A 234 17.51 -2.02 3.93
C TYR A 234 18.01 -0.81 4.71
N PHE A 235 19.02 -0.13 4.18
CA PHE A 235 19.60 1.05 4.82
C PHE A 235 18.75 2.31 4.57
N SER A 236 18.24 2.52 3.34
CA SER A 236 17.36 3.64 3.02
C SER A 236 16.01 3.54 3.74
N ASP A 237 15.46 2.34 3.83
CA ASP A 237 14.27 2.05 4.64
C ASP A 237 14.51 2.36 6.12
N GLY A 238 15.63 1.85 6.67
CA GLY A 238 16.01 2.08 8.05
C GLY A 238 16.21 3.56 8.39
N LEU A 239 16.77 4.35 7.46
CA LEU A 239 16.88 5.80 7.63
C LEU A 239 15.48 6.44 7.76
N SER A 240 14.54 6.04 6.92
CA SER A 240 13.17 6.59 6.97
C SER A 240 12.45 6.18 8.26
N GLU A 241 12.62 4.93 8.69
CA GLU A 241 12.04 4.42 9.95
C GLU A 241 12.58 5.18 11.15
N GLU A 242 13.90 5.41 11.22
CA GLU A 242 14.52 6.15 12.31
C GLU A 242 14.03 7.61 12.34
N LEU A 243 13.86 8.24 11.18
CA LEU A 243 13.28 9.59 11.10
C LEU A 243 11.83 9.61 11.59
N ILE A 244 11.02 8.59 11.30
CA ILE A 244 9.67 8.44 11.87
C ILE A 244 9.77 8.36 13.40
N ASP A 245 10.60 7.46 13.92
CA ASP A 245 10.76 7.24 15.36
C ASP A 245 11.26 8.49 16.11
N MET A 246 12.13 9.28 15.46
CA MET A 246 12.64 10.53 16.03
C MET A 246 11.56 11.62 16.04
N LEU A 247 10.84 11.77 14.92
CA LEU A 247 9.83 12.81 14.76
C LEU A 247 8.56 12.55 15.59
N THR A 248 8.19 11.28 15.83
CA THR A 248 7.06 10.92 16.71
C THR A 248 7.29 11.33 18.17
N LYS A 249 8.54 11.46 18.60
CA LYS A 249 8.91 11.91 19.96
C LYS A 249 8.84 13.44 20.13
N VAL A 250 8.61 14.17 19.03
CA VAL A 250 8.49 15.63 19.08
C VAL A 250 7.08 16.01 19.54
N PRO A 251 6.93 16.74 20.69
CA PRO A 251 5.63 17.16 21.18
C PRO A 251 4.86 17.99 20.13
N ASP A 252 3.55 17.78 20.05
CA ASP A 252 2.63 18.48 19.13
C ASP A 252 2.85 18.20 17.62
N LEU A 253 3.78 17.32 17.25
CA LEU A 253 3.97 16.90 15.87
C LEU A 253 3.25 15.58 15.62
N ARG A 254 2.31 15.57 14.67
CA ARG A 254 1.64 14.35 14.24
C ARG A 254 2.45 13.68 13.14
N VAL A 255 2.85 12.44 13.36
CA VAL A 255 3.60 11.62 12.40
C VAL A 255 2.88 10.30 12.22
N PRO A 256 2.43 9.94 11.01
CA PRO A 256 1.86 8.62 10.74
C PRO A 256 2.86 7.51 10.98
N ALA A 257 2.34 6.37 11.42
CA ALA A 257 3.16 5.19 11.66
C ALA A 257 3.86 4.70 10.37
N ARG A 258 4.94 3.94 10.58
CA ARG A 258 5.75 3.35 9.51
C ARG A 258 4.90 2.63 8.44
N THR A 259 3.97 1.78 8.86
CA THR A 259 3.16 0.96 7.94
C THR A 259 2.41 1.81 6.94
N SER A 260 1.78 2.89 7.40
CA SER A 260 1.06 3.83 6.54
C SER A 260 1.98 4.62 5.62
N SER A 261 3.15 5.05 6.08
CA SER A 261 4.15 5.74 5.26
C SER A 261 4.72 4.81 4.19
N PHE A 262 5.04 3.57 4.54
CA PHE A 262 5.59 2.55 3.63
C PHE A 262 4.56 1.95 2.67
N TYR A 263 3.26 2.15 2.92
CA TYR A 263 2.21 1.82 1.95
C TYR A 263 2.47 2.43 0.56
N PHE A 264 3.11 3.59 0.51
CA PHE A 264 3.43 4.28 -0.74
C PHE A 264 4.74 3.82 -1.39
N LYS A 265 5.50 2.91 -0.77
CA LYS A 265 6.74 2.38 -1.34
C LYS A 265 6.50 1.72 -2.70
N GLY A 266 7.17 2.22 -3.74
CA GLY A 266 7.01 1.74 -5.11
C GLY A 266 5.68 2.09 -5.79
N LYS A 267 4.75 2.77 -5.09
CA LYS A 267 3.50 3.24 -5.66
C LYS A 267 3.67 4.63 -6.24
N GLN A 268 2.96 4.87 -7.33
CA GLN A 268 2.89 6.21 -7.91
C GLN A 268 1.67 6.93 -7.31
N ALA A 269 1.94 7.80 -6.36
CA ALA A 269 0.93 8.66 -5.74
C ALA A 269 1.46 10.10 -5.70
N THR A 270 0.58 11.07 -5.90
CA THR A 270 0.92 12.48 -5.76
C THR A 270 1.05 12.86 -4.30
N ILE A 271 1.82 13.92 -4.00
CA ILE A 271 1.96 14.45 -2.63
C ILE A 271 0.58 14.78 -2.03
N SER A 272 -0.34 15.30 -2.83
CA SER A 272 -1.71 15.59 -2.39
C SER A 272 -2.51 14.32 -2.03
N GLU A 273 -2.38 13.25 -2.81
CA GLU A 273 -3.02 11.95 -2.50
C GLU A 273 -2.44 11.33 -1.23
N ILE A 274 -1.10 11.36 -1.08
CA ILE A 274 -0.41 10.89 0.11
C ILE A 274 -0.87 11.66 1.36
N SER A 275 -0.84 12.98 1.27
CA SER A 275 -1.27 13.88 2.34
C SER A 275 -2.71 13.60 2.79
N LYS A 276 -3.60 13.46 1.83
CA LYS A 276 -5.02 13.18 2.07
C LYS A 276 -5.24 11.81 2.71
N ALA A 277 -4.51 10.80 2.24
CA ALA A 277 -4.61 9.44 2.75
C ALA A 277 -4.04 9.30 4.17
N LEU A 278 -2.96 10.05 4.48
CA LEU A 278 -2.28 10.02 5.77
C LEU A 278 -2.77 11.12 6.75
N GLY A 279 -3.56 12.07 6.27
CA GLY A 279 -4.06 13.19 7.08
C GLY A 279 -2.93 14.12 7.56
N VAL A 280 -1.95 14.44 6.69
CA VAL A 280 -0.78 15.27 7.02
C VAL A 280 -0.67 16.48 6.12
N ALA A 281 -0.15 17.59 6.68
CA ALA A 281 0.08 18.85 5.94
C ALA A 281 1.42 18.85 5.19
N HIS A 282 2.36 18.00 5.60
CA HIS A 282 3.71 17.97 5.04
C HIS A 282 4.14 16.53 4.72
N VAL A 283 5.03 16.40 3.72
CA VAL A 283 5.64 15.13 3.34
C VAL A 283 7.15 15.31 3.29
N LEU A 284 7.89 14.45 4.00
CA LEU A 284 9.33 14.32 3.91
C LEU A 284 9.65 13.14 2.99
N GLU A 285 10.38 13.40 1.92
CA GLU A 285 10.87 12.37 1.01
C GLU A 285 12.38 12.52 0.79
N GLY A 286 13.00 11.51 0.22
CA GLY A 286 14.43 11.58 -0.02
C GLY A 286 14.99 10.40 -0.79
N SER A 287 16.32 10.44 -0.96
CA SER A 287 17.08 9.37 -1.60
C SER A 287 18.42 9.15 -0.90
N VAL A 288 18.89 7.92 -0.98
CA VAL A 288 20.19 7.49 -0.42
C VAL A 288 21.05 6.93 -1.54
N ARG A 289 22.30 7.35 -1.63
CA ARG A 289 23.30 6.77 -2.52
C ARG A 289 24.54 6.45 -1.72
N LYS A 290 24.93 5.19 -1.66
CA LYS A 290 26.18 4.72 -1.05
C LYS A 290 27.20 4.40 -2.13
N ALA A 291 28.39 4.94 -1.99
CA ALA A 291 29.53 4.65 -2.86
C ALA A 291 30.77 4.39 -1.99
N GLY A 292 31.13 3.12 -1.82
CA GLY A 292 32.20 2.72 -0.89
C GLY A 292 31.88 3.12 0.55
N LYS A 293 32.70 4.00 1.13
CA LYS A 293 32.52 4.54 2.49
C LYS A 293 31.71 5.84 2.53
N THR A 294 31.36 6.42 1.38
CA THR A 294 30.64 7.69 1.31
C THR A 294 29.15 7.44 1.14
N LEU A 295 28.38 8.17 1.92
CA LEU A 295 26.93 8.23 1.89
C LEU A 295 26.48 9.60 1.42
N ARG A 296 25.67 9.65 0.38
CA ARG A 296 24.98 10.87 -0.07
C ARG A 296 23.49 10.69 0.15
N VAL A 297 22.92 11.57 0.97
CA VAL A 297 21.49 11.58 1.27
C VAL A 297 20.91 12.94 0.83
N THR A 298 19.85 12.89 0.06
CA THR A 298 19.04 14.07 -0.26
C THR A 298 17.72 13.92 0.48
N ALA A 299 17.31 14.98 1.20
CA ALA A 299 16.03 15.01 1.91
C ALA A 299 15.30 16.32 1.55
N GLN A 300 13.97 16.23 1.42
CA GLN A 300 13.12 17.33 1.00
C GLN A 300 11.83 17.32 1.80
N LEU A 301 11.46 18.48 2.36
CA LEU A 301 10.18 18.67 3.03
C LEU A 301 9.23 19.46 2.13
N ILE A 302 8.11 18.88 1.81
CA ILE A 302 7.14 19.40 0.84
C ILE A 302 5.84 19.74 1.55
N ARG A 303 5.29 20.91 1.27
CA ARG A 303 3.96 21.31 1.70
C ARG A 303 2.92 20.66 0.78
N ALA A 304 1.97 19.94 1.36
CA ALA A 304 1.10 19.06 0.61
C ALA A 304 -0.07 19.77 -0.10
N ASP A 305 -0.48 20.95 0.36
CA ASP A 305 -1.58 21.72 -0.22
C ASP A 305 -1.24 22.35 -1.58
N ASN A 306 0.05 22.62 -1.82
CA ASN A 306 0.51 23.33 -3.01
C ASN A 306 1.75 22.72 -3.68
N GLY A 307 2.34 21.65 -3.10
CA GLY A 307 3.51 20.96 -3.66
C GLY A 307 4.83 21.74 -3.55
N TYR A 308 4.88 22.87 -2.84
CA TYR A 308 6.11 23.63 -2.70
C TYR A 308 7.07 22.99 -1.69
N HIS A 309 8.34 22.93 -2.08
CA HIS A 309 9.42 22.56 -1.20
C HIS A 309 9.65 23.64 -0.16
N LEU A 310 9.44 23.31 1.11
CA LEU A 310 9.74 24.20 2.23
C LEU A 310 11.23 24.16 2.58
N TRP A 311 11.84 23.01 2.33
CA TRP A 311 13.25 22.76 2.58
C TRP A 311 13.74 21.62 1.70
N SER A 312 15.00 21.71 1.23
CA SER A 312 15.69 20.66 0.48
C SER A 312 17.18 20.76 0.75
N GLU A 313 17.81 19.67 1.13
CA GLU A 313 19.23 19.64 1.43
C GLU A 313 19.86 18.31 1.01
N THR A 314 21.13 18.37 0.63
CA THR A 314 21.93 17.21 0.27
C THR A 314 23.14 17.10 1.20
N TYR A 315 23.21 15.96 1.88
CA TYR A 315 24.28 15.64 2.81
C TYR A 315 25.27 14.67 2.17
N ASN A 316 26.57 14.97 2.30
CA ASN A 316 27.64 14.04 1.94
C ASN A 316 28.40 13.74 3.23
N ARG A 317 28.36 12.46 3.66
CA ARG A 317 28.93 12.01 4.93
C ARG A 317 29.64 10.68 4.74
N GLU A 318 30.49 10.29 5.68
CA GLU A 318 30.92 8.90 5.79
C GLU A 318 29.79 8.04 6.38
N VAL A 319 29.80 6.74 6.04
CA VAL A 319 28.80 5.80 6.58
C VAL A 319 28.86 5.74 8.11
N SER A 320 30.05 5.96 8.70
CA SER A 320 30.28 6.09 10.14
C SER A 320 29.47 7.20 10.81
N ASP A 321 29.12 8.25 10.05
CA ASP A 321 28.43 9.44 10.55
C ASP A 321 26.90 9.39 10.34
N VAL A 322 26.37 8.20 10.01
CA VAL A 322 24.93 8.05 9.69
C VAL A 322 24.04 8.52 10.84
N PHE A 323 24.43 8.28 12.07
CA PHE A 323 23.65 8.70 13.24
C PHE A 323 23.55 10.22 13.36
N LYS A 324 24.68 10.91 13.13
CA LYS A 324 24.71 12.37 13.09
C LYS A 324 23.87 12.94 11.95
N LEU A 325 23.91 12.28 10.80
CA LEU A 325 23.10 12.65 9.65
C LEU A 325 21.59 12.55 9.93
N GLN A 326 21.15 11.50 10.61
CA GLN A 326 19.75 11.34 11.04
C GLN A 326 19.32 12.48 11.96
N ASP A 327 20.17 12.85 12.92
CA ASP A 327 19.92 13.99 13.82
C ASP A 327 19.81 15.30 13.05
N GLU A 328 20.74 15.59 12.12
CA GLU A 328 20.74 16.79 11.31
C GLU A 328 19.45 16.92 10.47
N ILE A 329 18.97 15.82 9.87
CA ILE A 329 17.72 15.82 9.09
C ILE A 329 16.51 16.07 9.98
N ALA A 330 16.39 15.37 11.11
CA ALA A 330 15.27 15.53 12.04
C ALA A 330 15.21 16.95 12.63
N GLU A 331 16.36 17.52 13.04
CA GLU A 331 16.45 18.89 13.54
C GLU A 331 16.03 19.92 12.46
N ALA A 332 16.44 19.72 11.20
CA ALA A 332 16.06 20.61 10.11
C ALA A 332 14.54 20.58 9.86
N VAL A 333 13.91 19.41 9.86
CA VAL A 333 12.45 19.26 9.69
C VAL A 333 11.70 19.97 10.81
N VAL A 334 12.10 19.74 12.06
CA VAL A 334 11.50 20.37 13.26
C VAL A 334 11.66 21.87 13.20
N GLY A 335 12.83 22.36 12.79
CA GLY A 335 13.12 23.79 12.65
C GLY A 335 12.21 24.46 11.61
N VAL A 336 12.00 23.84 10.45
CA VAL A 336 11.13 24.36 9.38
C VAL A 336 9.65 24.37 9.83
N LEU A 337 9.20 23.33 10.55
CA LEU A 337 7.83 23.22 11.03
C LEU A 337 7.57 24.12 12.27
N LYS A 338 8.57 24.83 12.76
CA LYS A 338 8.48 25.74 13.92
C LYS A 338 7.84 25.07 15.17
N VAL A 339 8.13 23.80 15.36
CA VAL A 339 7.70 23.07 16.54
C VAL A 339 8.66 23.41 17.67
N LYS A 340 8.14 23.84 18.83
CA LYS A 340 8.99 24.13 19.97
C LYS A 340 9.56 22.83 20.54
N LEU A 341 10.86 22.63 20.40
CA LEU A 341 11.59 21.63 21.16
C LEU A 341 11.67 22.11 22.63
N LEU A 342 10.74 21.67 23.48
CA LEU A 342 10.73 21.99 24.92
C LEU A 342 11.91 21.32 25.66
N VAL A 343 12.44 20.27 25.12
CA VAL A 343 13.70 19.62 25.51
C VAL A 343 14.37 19.21 24.20
N ARG A 344 15.67 19.49 24.00
CA ARG A 344 16.42 18.70 23.03
C ARG A 344 16.35 17.26 23.54
N PRO A 345 15.58 16.35 22.94
CA PRO A 345 15.77 14.95 23.25
C PRO A 345 17.25 14.74 22.97
N SER A 346 17.99 14.14 23.90
CA SER A 346 19.30 13.63 23.55
C SER A 346 19.02 12.51 22.53
N LEU A 347 19.04 12.87 21.25
CA LEU A 347 18.76 11.97 20.13
C LEU A 347 19.74 10.78 20.15
N GLU A 348 20.88 10.94 20.87
CA GLU A 348 21.83 9.87 21.17
C GLU A 348 21.22 8.68 21.94
N GLY A 349 20.21 8.89 22.79
CA GLY A 349 19.51 7.82 23.54
C GLY A 349 18.41 7.11 22.75
N SER A 350 17.92 7.70 21.64
CA SER A 350 16.74 7.17 20.92
C SER A 350 17.05 5.89 20.14
N ARG A 351 18.26 5.73 19.64
CA ARG A 351 18.67 4.62 18.76
C ARG A 351 19.03 3.33 19.49
N GLY A 352 19.36 3.41 20.77
CA GLY A 352 19.69 2.26 21.60
C GLY A 352 21.04 1.60 21.33
N THR A 353 21.81 2.03 20.31
CA THR A 353 23.17 1.52 20.03
C THR A 353 24.08 2.60 19.46
N LYS A 354 25.40 2.49 19.74
CA LYS A 354 26.48 3.25 19.10
C LYS A 354 27.24 2.40 18.08
N SER A 355 26.97 1.10 17.99
CA SER A 355 27.61 0.16 17.09
C SER A 355 26.95 0.19 15.71
N LEU A 356 27.63 0.76 14.71
CA LEU A 356 27.15 0.75 13.33
C LEU A 356 26.98 -0.68 12.80
N ALA A 357 27.82 -1.62 13.22
CA ALA A 357 27.72 -3.02 12.83
C ALA A 357 26.44 -3.65 13.40
N ALA A 358 26.17 -3.45 14.71
CA ALA A 358 24.93 -3.92 15.33
C ALA A 358 23.70 -3.30 14.68
N TYR A 359 23.73 -2.00 14.38
CA TYR A 359 22.66 -1.30 13.70
C TYR A 359 22.39 -1.85 12.28
N SER A 360 23.45 -2.14 11.51
CA SER A 360 23.31 -2.71 10.17
C SER A 360 22.65 -4.09 10.19
N GLU A 361 23.03 -4.98 11.12
CA GLU A 361 22.40 -6.30 11.30
C GLU A 361 20.93 -6.16 11.77
N PHE A 362 20.65 -5.20 12.64
CA PHE A 362 19.29 -4.90 13.07
C PHE A 362 18.38 -4.48 11.89
N LEU A 363 18.86 -3.58 11.03
CA LEU A 363 18.12 -3.19 9.82
C LEU A 363 17.92 -4.34 8.84
N LEU A 364 18.91 -5.20 8.70
CA LEU A 364 18.81 -6.41 7.88
C LEU A 364 17.74 -7.38 8.44
N GLY A 365 17.73 -7.57 9.76
CA GLY A 365 16.67 -8.32 10.45
C GLY A 365 15.27 -7.78 10.15
N ARG A 366 15.08 -6.46 10.25
CA ARG A 366 13.81 -5.79 9.89
C ARG A 366 13.41 -6.04 8.43
N GLN A 367 14.34 -5.98 7.50
CA GLN A 367 14.06 -6.28 6.09
C GLN A 367 13.52 -7.70 5.90
N PHE A 368 14.11 -8.69 6.57
CA PHE A 368 13.65 -10.07 6.51
C PHE A 368 12.27 -10.25 7.17
N MET A 369 12.04 -9.64 8.32
CA MET A 369 10.74 -9.67 9.01
C MET A 369 9.56 -9.19 8.15
N ASN A 370 9.78 -8.23 7.27
CA ASN A 370 8.75 -7.69 6.39
C ASN A 370 8.21 -8.70 5.37
N ARG A 371 8.97 -9.76 5.04
CA ARG A 371 8.60 -10.79 4.06
C ARG A 371 7.80 -11.95 4.65
N ARG A 372 7.91 -12.18 5.96
CA ARG A 372 7.17 -13.19 6.75
C ARG A 372 7.18 -14.63 6.20
N ARG A 373 8.17 -15.00 5.39
CA ARG A 373 8.37 -16.37 4.91
C ARG A 373 9.25 -17.12 5.90
N LEU A 374 9.08 -18.42 6.03
CA LEU A 374 9.82 -19.24 7.00
C LEU A 374 11.34 -19.03 6.92
N ASP A 375 11.91 -19.03 5.71
CA ASP A 375 13.35 -18.82 5.54
C ASP A 375 13.79 -17.38 5.85
N ASP A 376 12.93 -16.38 5.57
CA ASP A 376 13.21 -15.00 5.92
C ASP A 376 13.10 -14.78 7.44
N LEU A 377 12.17 -15.45 8.14
CA LEU A 377 12.11 -15.42 9.61
C LEU A 377 13.35 -16.02 10.27
N ARG A 378 13.90 -17.12 9.73
CA ARG A 378 15.17 -17.67 10.21
C ARG A 378 16.30 -16.67 10.06
N ARG A 379 16.41 -16.04 8.89
CA ARG A 379 17.40 -15.00 8.63
C ARG A 379 17.22 -13.77 9.53
N ALA A 380 15.98 -13.41 9.85
CA ALA A 380 15.69 -12.33 10.79
C ALA A 380 16.20 -12.67 12.19
N VAL A 381 15.94 -13.89 12.68
CA VAL A 381 16.47 -14.37 13.97
C VAL A 381 17.99 -14.33 13.98
N ASP A 382 18.65 -14.81 12.91
CA ASP A 382 20.12 -14.79 12.79
C ASP A 382 20.66 -13.36 12.81
N ALA A 383 20.07 -12.45 12.04
CA ALA A 383 20.51 -11.06 11.95
C ALA A 383 20.31 -10.31 13.29
N TYR A 384 19.17 -10.46 13.94
CA TYR A 384 18.95 -9.85 15.26
C TYR A 384 19.82 -10.46 16.35
N SER A 385 20.05 -11.78 16.31
CA SER A 385 21.01 -12.45 17.24
C SER A 385 22.39 -11.86 17.09
N LYS A 386 22.85 -11.68 15.84
CA LYS A 386 24.14 -11.07 15.57
C LYS A 386 24.19 -9.60 15.98
N ALA A 387 23.10 -8.84 15.85
CA ALA A 387 23.03 -7.48 16.36
C ALA A 387 23.21 -7.44 17.87
N THR A 388 22.60 -8.38 18.64
CA THR A 388 22.73 -8.48 20.09
C THR A 388 24.10 -8.99 20.55
N GLU A 389 24.78 -9.79 19.72
CA GLU A 389 26.19 -10.19 19.96
C GLU A 389 27.17 -9.03 19.75
N LEU A 390 26.96 -8.22 18.71
CA LEU A 390 27.79 -7.05 18.38
C LEU A 390 27.59 -5.89 19.37
N ASP A 391 26.40 -5.78 19.96
CA ASP A 391 26.09 -4.84 21.04
C ASP A 391 25.13 -5.48 22.05
N PRO A 392 25.65 -6.09 23.14
CA PRO A 392 24.83 -6.72 24.17
C PRO A 392 23.95 -5.75 24.99
N THR A 393 24.05 -4.46 24.73
CA THR A 393 23.21 -3.42 25.36
C THR A 393 22.10 -2.91 24.44
N TYR A 394 21.98 -3.44 23.23
CA TYR A 394 21.02 -2.99 22.21
C TYR A 394 19.61 -3.53 22.48
N ALA A 395 18.87 -2.91 23.40
CA ALA A 395 17.55 -3.35 23.86
C ALA A 395 16.54 -3.52 22.71
N ALA A 396 16.52 -2.62 21.72
CA ALA A 396 15.61 -2.74 20.57
C ALA A 396 15.89 -3.99 19.72
N ALA A 397 17.16 -4.40 19.59
CA ALA A 397 17.50 -5.64 18.88
C ALA A 397 17.00 -6.88 19.64
N PHE A 398 17.10 -6.88 20.98
CA PHE A 398 16.50 -7.93 21.79
C PHE A 398 14.97 -7.97 21.66
N ALA A 399 14.28 -6.84 21.63
CA ALA A 399 12.83 -6.77 21.47
C ALA A 399 12.39 -7.34 20.11
N GLU A 400 13.06 -6.95 19.00
CA GLU A 400 12.74 -7.48 17.67
C GLU A 400 13.12 -8.96 17.52
N LEU A 401 14.20 -9.41 18.21
CA LEU A 401 14.56 -10.83 18.24
C LEU A 401 13.44 -11.67 18.87
N VAL A 402 12.81 -11.18 19.97
CA VAL A 402 11.63 -11.84 20.56
C VAL A 402 10.53 -12.01 19.54
N ILE A 403 10.20 -10.93 18.80
CA ILE A 403 9.13 -10.97 17.81
C ILE A 403 9.44 -12.01 16.71
N ALA A 404 10.68 -12.04 16.21
CA ALA A 404 11.10 -13.01 15.20
C ALA A 404 11.08 -14.46 15.72
N GLN A 405 11.52 -14.68 16.95
CA GLN A 405 11.50 -15.98 17.62
C GLN A 405 10.07 -16.50 17.82
N VAL A 406 9.14 -15.62 18.23
CA VAL A 406 7.72 -15.99 18.41
C VAL A 406 7.11 -16.41 17.08
N TYR A 407 7.25 -15.61 16.00
CA TYR A 407 6.75 -15.99 14.68
C TYR A 407 7.37 -17.29 14.15
N LEU A 408 8.68 -17.47 14.37
CA LEU A 408 9.36 -18.69 13.92
C LEU A 408 8.86 -19.92 14.69
N SER A 409 8.71 -19.81 16.02
CA SER A 409 8.25 -20.91 16.87
C SER A 409 6.79 -21.30 16.61
N ASP A 410 5.95 -20.36 16.21
CA ASP A 410 4.57 -20.60 15.81
C ASP A 410 4.50 -21.44 14.52
N LEU A 411 5.40 -21.17 13.56
CA LEU A 411 5.46 -21.89 12.29
C LEU A 411 6.20 -23.24 12.36
N THR A 412 7.07 -23.48 13.36
CA THR A 412 7.96 -24.65 13.43
C THR A 412 7.71 -25.56 14.63
N ASP A 413 6.79 -25.18 15.53
CA ASP A 413 6.54 -25.85 16.82
C ASP A 413 7.83 -26.05 17.66
N ASP A 414 8.73 -25.06 17.63
CA ASP A 414 10.02 -25.09 18.32
C ASP A 414 9.88 -24.67 19.81
N GLU A 415 9.77 -25.67 20.70
CA GLU A 415 9.67 -25.42 22.15
C GLU A 415 10.94 -24.77 22.74
N LEU A 416 12.11 -25.12 22.21
CA LEU A 416 13.37 -24.52 22.66
C LEU A 416 13.44 -23.04 22.26
N GLY A 417 12.96 -22.72 21.07
CA GLY A 417 12.84 -21.33 20.61
C GLY A 417 11.88 -20.51 21.47
N ARG A 418 10.73 -21.09 21.88
CA ARG A 418 9.78 -20.44 22.82
C ARG A 418 10.41 -20.08 24.16
N ASN A 419 11.21 -21.00 24.73
CA ASN A 419 11.89 -20.76 26.00
C ASN A 419 13.01 -19.71 25.89
N LYS A 420 13.74 -19.68 24.77
CA LYS A 420 14.74 -18.63 24.50
C LYS A 420 14.08 -17.26 24.34
N ALA A 421 12.92 -17.17 23.68
CA ALA A 421 12.20 -15.92 23.48
C ALA A 421 11.83 -15.25 24.81
N GLU A 422 11.49 -16.02 25.87
CA GLU A 422 11.17 -15.47 27.18
C GLU A 422 12.37 -14.80 27.84
N ALA A 423 13.52 -15.48 27.90
CA ALA A 423 14.76 -14.90 28.43
C ALA A 423 15.22 -13.68 27.63
N THR A 424 15.02 -13.70 26.30
CA THR A 424 15.32 -12.58 25.41
C THR A 424 14.41 -11.37 25.72
N ALA A 425 13.12 -11.62 25.99
CA ALA A 425 12.15 -10.58 26.33
C ALA A 425 12.45 -9.91 27.68
N ASP A 426 12.79 -10.69 28.70
CA ASP A 426 13.21 -10.15 30.00
C ASP A 426 14.47 -9.31 29.85
N ARG A 427 15.44 -9.78 29.04
CA ARG A 427 16.65 -9.02 28.77
C ARG A 427 16.39 -7.68 28.08
N ALA A 428 15.46 -7.63 27.13
CA ALA A 428 15.07 -6.38 26.46
C ALA A 428 14.53 -5.35 27.45
N VAL A 429 13.69 -5.78 28.40
CA VAL A 429 13.13 -4.91 29.46
C VAL A 429 14.18 -4.48 30.48
N GLU A 430 15.08 -5.39 30.90
CA GLU A 430 16.18 -5.07 31.85
C GLU A 430 17.12 -4.01 31.28
N LEU A 431 17.44 -4.09 29.99
CA LEU A 431 18.38 -3.17 29.35
C LEU A 431 17.83 -1.75 29.20
N ALA A 432 16.51 -1.60 29.03
CA ALA A 432 15.88 -0.31 28.80
C ALA A 432 14.48 -0.24 29.44
N PRO A 433 14.37 -0.19 30.77
CA PRO A 433 13.09 -0.20 31.49
C PRO A 433 12.23 1.06 31.26
N GLU A 434 12.80 2.10 30.67
CA GLU A 434 12.14 3.34 30.28
C GLU A 434 11.67 3.36 28.81
N ARG A 435 11.89 2.26 28.07
CA ARG A 435 11.51 2.16 26.66
C ARG A 435 10.35 1.18 26.43
N ALA A 436 9.49 1.50 25.47
CA ALA A 436 8.25 0.77 25.20
C ALA A 436 8.47 -0.60 24.55
N GLU A 437 9.49 -0.73 23.69
CA GLU A 437 9.66 -1.85 22.77
C GLU A 437 9.82 -3.20 23.50
N GLY A 438 10.62 -3.23 24.58
CA GLY A 438 10.82 -4.42 25.41
C GLY A 438 9.53 -4.90 26.06
N TYR A 439 8.75 -3.99 26.64
CA TYR A 439 7.45 -4.31 27.24
C TYR A 439 6.43 -4.76 26.19
N SER A 440 6.40 -4.09 25.04
CA SER A 440 5.50 -4.47 23.94
C SER A 440 5.79 -5.87 23.41
N ALA A 441 7.08 -6.23 23.23
CA ALA A 441 7.50 -7.55 22.80
C ALA A 441 7.16 -8.63 23.84
N ARG A 442 7.47 -8.37 25.14
CA ARG A 442 7.19 -9.31 26.22
C ARG A 442 5.70 -9.50 26.45
N GLY A 443 4.92 -8.42 26.40
CA GLY A 443 3.47 -8.49 26.54
C GLY A 443 2.83 -9.33 25.42
N TRP A 444 3.30 -9.17 24.19
CA TRP A 444 2.84 -10.00 23.06
C TRP A 444 3.24 -11.48 23.24
N LEU A 445 4.49 -11.77 23.61
CA LEU A 445 4.93 -13.13 23.92
C LEU A 445 4.05 -13.78 24.99
N ARG A 446 3.73 -13.05 26.07
CA ARG A 446 2.88 -13.52 27.17
C ARG A 446 1.46 -13.87 26.69
N THR A 447 0.91 -13.06 25.79
CA THR A 447 -0.39 -13.32 25.16
C THR A 447 -0.35 -14.60 24.34
N VAL A 448 0.54 -14.67 23.35
CA VAL A 448 0.55 -15.68 22.30
C VAL A 448 1.05 -17.05 22.81
N LEU A 449 2.19 -17.06 23.52
CA LEU A 449 2.84 -18.33 23.90
C LEU A 449 2.51 -18.81 25.30
N LYS A 450 2.23 -17.91 26.24
CA LYS A 450 2.11 -18.25 27.67
C LYS A 450 0.67 -18.23 28.18
N TRP A 451 -0.23 -17.49 27.52
CA TRP A 451 -1.57 -17.15 28.00
C TRP A 451 -1.54 -16.52 29.39
N ASP A 452 -0.46 -15.76 29.68
CA ASP A 452 -0.33 -14.93 30.89
C ASP A 452 -1.01 -13.58 30.65
N TRP A 453 -2.33 -13.58 30.68
CA TRP A 453 -3.17 -12.42 30.40
C TRP A 453 -2.89 -11.22 31.31
N ALA A 454 -2.62 -11.49 32.60
CA ALA A 454 -2.36 -10.44 33.58
C ALA A 454 -0.98 -9.80 33.37
N GLY A 455 0.05 -10.60 33.14
CA GLY A 455 1.38 -10.11 32.80
C GLY A 455 1.41 -9.38 31.46
N ALA A 456 0.65 -9.87 30.47
CA ALA A 456 0.50 -9.21 29.17
C ALA A 456 -0.18 -7.83 29.31
N ASP A 457 -1.30 -7.73 30.04
CA ASP A 457 -1.99 -6.44 30.28
C ASP A 457 -1.08 -5.44 30.99
N SER A 458 -0.32 -5.88 31.98
CA SER A 458 0.65 -5.05 32.71
C SER A 458 1.73 -4.50 31.78
N ASP A 459 2.35 -5.37 30.97
CA ASP A 459 3.42 -4.98 30.06
C ASP A 459 2.92 -4.07 28.94
N LEU A 460 1.80 -4.41 28.28
CA LEU A 460 1.25 -3.63 27.18
C LEU A 460 0.74 -2.26 27.63
N ARG A 461 0.16 -2.15 28.82
CA ARG A 461 -0.17 -0.84 29.43
C ARG A 461 1.08 -0.03 29.71
N LYS A 462 2.14 -0.66 30.20
CA LYS A 462 3.42 0.01 30.44
C LYS A 462 4.02 0.50 29.13
N ALA A 463 4.02 -0.32 28.07
CA ALA A 463 4.48 0.05 26.75
C ALA A 463 3.73 1.27 26.20
N THR A 464 2.38 1.25 26.20
CA THR A 464 1.55 2.35 25.71
C THR A 464 1.59 3.61 26.59
N ALA A 465 1.97 3.50 27.84
CA ALA A 465 2.21 4.65 28.71
C ALA A 465 3.58 5.31 28.44
N LEU A 466 4.60 4.50 28.09
CA LEU A 466 5.93 4.98 27.73
C LEU A 466 5.95 5.61 26.32
N ASP A 467 5.23 5.02 25.37
CA ASP A 467 5.05 5.55 24.03
C ASP A 467 3.58 5.45 23.58
N PRO A 468 2.78 6.51 23.78
CA PRO A 468 1.38 6.55 23.34
C PRO A 468 1.19 6.60 21.81
N SER A 469 2.25 6.86 21.07
CA SER A 469 2.24 6.93 19.59
C SER A 469 2.62 5.60 18.92
N ASP A 470 3.12 4.62 19.69
CA ASP A 470 3.41 3.28 19.19
C ASP A 470 2.11 2.54 18.83
N SER A 471 1.75 2.59 17.55
CA SER A 471 0.55 1.94 17.00
C SER A 471 0.58 0.42 17.19
N VAL A 472 1.76 -0.21 17.21
CA VAL A 472 1.93 -1.67 17.37
C VAL A 472 1.66 -2.08 18.81
N ALA A 473 2.25 -1.40 19.78
CA ALA A 473 1.98 -1.66 21.21
C ALA A 473 0.50 -1.45 21.54
N LEU A 474 -0.08 -0.35 21.01
CA LEU A 474 -1.49 -0.06 21.22
C LEU A 474 -2.40 -1.11 20.55
N ASN A 475 -2.09 -1.57 19.32
CA ASN A 475 -2.84 -2.64 18.65
C ASN A 475 -2.80 -3.94 19.46
N ARG A 476 -1.64 -4.33 19.98
CA ARG A 476 -1.51 -5.51 20.84
C ARG A 476 -2.37 -5.42 22.11
N LEU A 477 -2.42 -4.24 22.74
CA LEU A 477 -3.29 -4.00 23.90
C LEU A 477 -4.79 -4.07 23.52
N CYS A 478 -5.17 -3.59 22.32
CA CYS A 478 -6.54 -3.66 21.85
C CYS A 478 -6.97 -5.12 21.60
N ASN A 479 -6.11 -5.92 20.98
CA ASN A 479 -6.36 -7.34 20.73
C ASN A 479 -6.47 -8.13 22.04
N LEU A 480 -5.54 -7.91 22.99
CA LEU A 480 -5.64 -8.50 24.32
C LEU A 480 -6.99 -8.19 25.01
N ARG A 481 -7.49 -6.96 24.89
CA ARG A 481 -8.83 -6.61 25.42
C ARG A 481 -9.94 -7.38 24.73
N ALA A 482 -9.83 -7.60 23.40
CA ALA A 482 -10.78 -8.41 22.66
C ALA A 482 -10.74 -9.86 23.14
N ASP A 483 -9.55 -10.47 23.28
CA ASP A 483 -9.36 -11.85 23.75
C ASP A 483 -9.94 -12.06 25.16
N LEU A 484 -9.83 -11.05 26.02
CA LEU A 484 -10.45 -11.04 27.34
C LEU A 484 -11.99 -10.81 27.31
N GLY A 485 -12.58 -10.58 26.14
CA GLY A 485 -14.01 -10.32 25.96
C GLY A 485 -14.44 -8.87 26.23
N ARG A 486 -13.50 -7.94 26.39
CA ARG A 486 -13.77 -6.50 26.62
C ARG A 486 -13.95 -5.76 25.28
N LEU A 487 -14.89 -6.25 24.47
CA LEU A 487 -15.06 -5.82 23.06
C LEU A 487 -15.27 -4.32 22.87
N GLN A 488 -16.06 -3.65 23.73
CA GLN A 488 -16.30 -2.21 23.61
C GLN A 488 -15.01 -1.40 23.86
N GLU A 489 -14.20 -1.80 24.83
CA GLU A 489 -12.91 -1.17 25.10
C GLU A 489 -11.92 -1.46 23.97
N ALA A 490 -11.93 -2.68 23.41
CA ALA A 490 -11.10 -3.08 22.28
C ALA A 490 -11.42 -2.25 21.03
N ILE A 491 -12.70 -2.09 20.68
CA ILE A 491 -13.15 -1.28 19.55
C ILE A 491 -12.77 0.19 19.71
N ALA A 492 -12.98 0.77 20.91
CA ALA A 492 -12.60 2.15 21.18
C ALA A 492 -11.07 2.36 21.06
N CYS A 493 -10.31 1.36 21.49
CA CYS A 493 -8.86 1.31 21.37
C CYS A 493 -8.43 1.17 19.90
N ALA A 494 -8.99 0.23 19.14
CA ALA A 494 -8.64 -0.03 17.74
C ALA A 494 -8.90 1.19 16.83
N ARG A 495 -9.94 1.99 17.12
CA ARG A 495 -10.16 3.26 16.42
C ARG A 495 -8.99 4.23 16.59
N LYS A 496 -8.38 4.30 17.78
CA LYS A 496 -7.18 5.13 18.01
C LYS A 496 -5.96 4.60 17.25
N VAL A 497 -5.81 3.28 17.17
CA VAL A 497 -4.75 2.66 16.33
C VAL A 497 -4.90 3.10 14.88
N ILE A 498 -6.12 3.08 14.34
CA ILE A 498 -6.41 3.49 12.96
C ILE A 498 -6.12 4.99 12.74
N GLU A 499 -6.32 5.84 13.75
CA GLU A 499 -5.92 7.26 13.65
C GLU A 499 -4.40 7.44 13.55
N LEU A 500 -3.62 6.56 14.21
CA LEU A 500 -2.15 6.57 14.15
C LEU A 500 -1.60 5.90 12.88
N ASP A 501 -2.27 4.84 12.42
CA ASP A 501 -1.82 4.00 11.31
C ASP A 501 -2.98 3.64 10.37
N PRO A 502 -3.49 4.62 9.58
CA PRO A 502 -4.73 4.49 8.81
C PRO A 502 -4.64 3.56 7.59
N LEU A 503 -3.42 3.26 7.10
CA LEU A 503 -3.19 2.42 5.93
C LEU A 503 -2.60 1.04 6.29
N ALA A 504 -2.65 0.63 7.55
CA ALA A 504 -2.37 -0.74 7.96
C ALA A 504 -3.64 -1.59 7.81
N ALA A 505 -3.69 -2.45 6.79
CA ALA A 505 -4.85 -3.33 6.54
C ALA A 505 -5.20 -4.19 7.75
N LYS A 506 -4.16 -4.68 8.48
CA LYS A 506 -4.34 -5.47 9.71
C LYS A 506 -5.18 -4.74 10.76
N ASN A 507 -4.97 -3.44 10.99
CA ASN A 507 -5.72 -2.69 12.00
C ASN A 507 -7.22 -2.62 11.68
N TRP A 508 -7.56 -2.48 10.40
CA TRP A 508 -8.95 -2.53 9.93
C TRP A 508 -9.54 -3.93 9.99
N SER A 509 -8.72 -4.96 9.73
CA SER A 509 -9.11 -6.37 9.84
C SER A 509 -9.40 -6.75 11.30
N ASP A 510 -8.54 -6.36 12.25
CA ASP A 510 -8.75 -6.57 13.69
C ASP A 510 -10.02 -5.87 14.18
N LEU A 511 -10.25 -4.63 13.74
CA LEU A 511 -11.49 -3.90 14.06
C LEU A 511 -12.73 -4.61 13.48
N SER A 512 -12.62 -5.17 12.28
CA SER A 512 -13.68 -5.95 11.65
C SER A 512 -14.06 -7.17 12.48
N ASP A 513 -13.06 -7.93 12.94
CA ASP A 513 -13.26 -9.11 13.78
C ASP A 513 -13.91 -8.73 15.13
N MET A 514 -13.46 -7.68 15.78
CA MET A 514 -14.07 -7.17 17.02
C MET A 514 -15.55 -6.79 16.83
N TYR A 515 -15.93 -6.17 15.69
CA TYR A 515 -17.34 -5.90 15.37
C TYR A 515 -18.13 -7.18 15.09
N ALA A 516 -17.54 -8.17 14.37
CA ALA A 516 -18.17 -9.45 14.11
C ALA A 516 -18.41 -10.24 15.40
N ALA A 517 -17.45 -10.22 16.33
CA ALA A 517 -17.57 -10.80 17.67
C ALA A 517 -18.75 -10.15 18.46
N LEU A 518 -18.92 -8.84 18.33
CA LEU A 518 -20.03 -8.09 18.96
C LEU A 518 -21.39 -8.37 18.28
N GLY A 519 -21.38 -8.81 17.00
CA GLY A 519 -22.57 -9.04 16.18
C GLY A 519 -22.98 -7.84 15.31
N ASP A 520 -22.16 -6.79 15.25
CA ASP A 520 -22.37 -5.66 14.35
C ASP A 520 -21.72 -5.96 12.98
N TYR A 521 -22.39 -6.81 12.19
CA TYR A 521 -21.90 -7.24 10.88
C TYR A 521 -21.83 -6.10 9.85
N ALA A 522 -22.63 -5.06 10.02
CA ALA A 522 -22.58 -3.90 9.13
C ALA A 522 -21.27 -3.12 9.32
N ALA A 523 -20.90 -2.83 10.57
CA ALA A 523 -19.63 -2.18 10.90
C ALA A 523 -18.44 -3.09 10.59
N ALA A 524 -18.54 -4.40 10.87
CA ALA A 524 -17.53 -5.39 10.53
C ALA A 524 -17.22 -5.39 9.03
N ARG A 525 -18.25 -5.44 8.17
CA ARG A 525 -18.09 -5.41 6.72
C ARG A 525 -17.47 -4.10 6.23
N ALA A 526 -17.86 -2.97 6.79
CA ALA A 526 -17.29 -1.67 6.43
C ALA A 526 -15.78 -1.64 6.72
N ALA A 527 -15.35 -2.14 7.89
CA ALA A 527 -13.95 -2.24 8.27
C ALA A 527 -13.18 -3.24 7.38
N ALA A 528 -13.75 -4.44 7.12
CA ALA A 528 -13.14 -5.43 6.23
C ALA A 528 -12.98 -4.92 4.80
N ASN A 529 -13.96 -4.20 4.26
CA ASN A 529 -13.85 -3.59 2.93
C ASN A 529 -12.72 -2.56 2.89
N ARG A 530 -12.55 -1.76 3.95
CA ARG A 530 -11.44 -0.82 4.03
C ARG A 530 -10.09 -1.53 4.09
N ALA A 531 -9.98 -2.65 4.80
CA ALA A 531 -8.79 -3.49 4.81
C ALA A 531 -8.48 -4.04 3.41
N LEU A 532 -9.49 -4.53 2.66
CA LEU A 532 -9.35 -5.02 1.29
C LEU A 532 -8.92 -3.93 0.29
N GLU A 533 -9.39 -2.68 0.46
CA GLU A 533 -8.93 -1.55 -0.37
C GLU A 533 -7.43 -1.29 -0.19
N ILE A 534 -6.90 -1.51 1.01
CA ILE A 534 -5.48 -1.31 1.33
C ILE A 534 -4.65 -2.51 0.84
N GLN A 535 -5.10 -3.74 1.15
CA GLN A 535 -4.38 -4.98 0.84
C GLN A 535 -5.35 -6.08 0.37
N PRO A 536 -5.67 -6.12 -0.94
CA PRO A 536 -6.70 -7.01 -1.50
C PRO A 536 -6.40 -8.51 -1.37
N GLU A 537 -5.12 -8.87 -1.28
CA GLU A 537 -4.66 -10.27 -1.29
C GLU A 537 -4.26 -10.78 0.11
N ASP A 538 -4.44 -9.98 1.17
CA ASP A 538 -4.10 -10.41 2.53
C ASP A 538 -5.03 -11.55 2.97
N PRO A 539 -4.48 -12.72 3.35
CA PRO A 539 -5.29 -13.90 3.66
C PRO A 539 -6.20 -13.70 4.87
N PHE A 540 -5.77 -12.98 5.89
CA PHE A 540 -6.57 -12.74 7.10
C PHE A 540 -7.71 -11.78 6.81
N VAL A 541 -7.48 -10.76 6.00
CA VAL A 541 -8.52 -9.81 5.55
C VAL A 541 -9.59 -10.55 4.74
N LEU A 542 -9.16 -11.43 3.82
CA LEU A 542 -10.05 -12.26 3.02
C LEU A 542 -10.89 -13.21 3.90
N ILE A 543 -10.27 -13.83 4.92
CA ILE A 543 -10.95 -14.72 5.87
C ILE A 543 -12.01 -13.96 6.65
N HIS A 544 -11.68 -12.87 7.32
CA HIS A 544 -12.63 -12.10 8.11
C HIS A 544 -13.79 -11.58 7.24
N ARG A 545 -13.49 -11.17 6.00
CA ARG A 545 -14.53 -10.77 5.06
C ARG A 545 -15.47 -11.92 4.67
N ALA A 546 -14.91 -13.12 4.47
CA ALA A 546 -15.68 -14.33 4.17
C ALA A 546 -16.53 -14.79 5.36
N GLU A 547 -15.98 -14.74 6.58
CA GLU A 547 -16.70 -15.10 7.81
C GLU A 547 -17.92 -14.22 8.06
N ILE A 548 -17.80 -12.92 7.81
CA ILE A 548 -18.96 -12.00 7.87
C ILE A 548 -20.05 -12.45 6.89
N GLU A 549 -19.68 -12.85 5.66
CA GLU A 549 -20.67 -13.36 4.70
C GLU A 549 -21.34 -14.67 5.18
N LEU A 550 -20.57 -15.57 5.80
CA LEU A 550 -21.14 -16.79 6.40
C LEU A 550 -22.11 -16.45 7.54
N LEU A 551 -21.69 -15.58 8.47
CA LEU A 551 -22.50 -15.18 9.63
C LEU A 551 -23.79 -14.48 9.24
N GLU A 552 -23.81 -13.82 8.07
CA GLU A 552 -25.01 -13.22 7.48
C GLU A 552 -25.74 -14.14 6.49
N SER A 553 -25.47 -15.44 6.52
CA SER A 553 -26.13 -16.46 5.69
C SER A 553 -25.96 -16.25 4.17
N ARG A 554 -24.80 -15.77 3.74
CA ARG A 554 -24.41 -15.60 2.33
C ARG A 554 -23.23 -16.49 1.94
N PRO A 555 -23.36 -17.83 2.03
CA PRO A 555 -22.24 -18.75 1.86
C PRO A 555 -21.64 -18.76 0.46
N ALA A 556 -22.41 -18.45 -0.58
CA ALA A 556 -21.91 -18.36 -1.94
C ALA A 556 -20.92 -17.18 -2.11
N GLU A 557 -21.17 -16.06 -1.43
CA GLU A 557 -20.24 -14.92 -1.42
C GLU A 557 -19.01 -15.23 -0.57
N ALA A 558 -19.18 -15.85 0.60
CA ALA A 558 -18.08 -16.30 1.45
C ALA A 558 -17.11 -17.20 0.68
N LEU A 559 -17.62 -18.16 -0.09
CA LEU A 559 -16.81 -19.08 -0.87
C LEU A 559 -15.93 -18.40 -1.91
N LYS A 560 -16.38 -17.25 -2.48
CA LYS A 560 -15.57 -16.47 -3.41
C LYS A 560 -14.31 -15.89 -2.75
N PHE A 561 -14.42 -15.40 -1.52
CA PHE A 561 -13.29 -14.90 -0.75
C PHE A 561 -12.38 -16.06 -0.30
N TYR A 562 -12.93 -17.14 0.26
CA TYR A 562 -12.12 -18.28 0.71
C TYR A 562 -11.29 -18.91 -0.41
N ARG A 563 -11.79 -18.97 -1.65
CA ARG A 563 -11.04 -19.51 -2.80
C ARG A 563 -9.78 -18.71 -3.13
N GLN A 564 -9.68 -17.46 -2.70
CA GLN A 564 -8.53 -16.58 -2.90
C GLN A 564 -7.51 -16.69 -1.77
N VAL A 565 -7.87 -17.35 -0.66
CA VAL A 565 -7.00 -17.46 0.52
C VAL A 565 -5.82 -18.38 0.25
N ASP A 566 -4.63 -17.91 0.55
CA ASP A 566 -3.40 -18.68 0.69
C ASP A 566 -2.82 -18.37 2.08
N PRO A 567 -2.57 -19.37 2.93
CA PRO A 567 -2.26 -20.80 2.73
C PRO A 567 -3.45 -21.77 2.53
N GLU A 568 -3.12 -22.98 2.01
CA GLU A 568 -4.09 -24.05 1.71
C GLU A 568 -4.96 -24.42 2.91
N GLY A 569 -4.39 -24.53 4.12
CA GLY A 569 -5.14 -24.94 5.32
C GLY A 569 -6.30 -24.00 5.65
N LEU A 570 -6.06 -22.71 5.60
CA LEU A 570 -7.09 -21.69 5.84
C LEU A 570 -8.15 -21.66 4.72
N ARG A 571 -7.74 -21.87 3.47
CA ARG A 571 -8.65 -22.01 2.32
C ARG A 571 -9.55 -23.23 2.48
N LEU A 572 -9.02 -24.37 2.93
CA LEU A 572 -9.78 -25.62 3.17
C LEU A 572 -10.79 -25.43 4.30
N MET A 573 -10.41 -24.76 5.40
CA MET A 573 -11.31 -24.42 6.50
C MET A 573 -12.54 -23.65 5.98
N GLY A 574 -12.32 -22.54 5.31
CA GLY A 574 -13.40 -21.71 4.80
C GLY A 574 -14.25 -22.42 3.74
N THR A 575 -13.61 -23.19 2.85
CA THR A 575 -14.32 -24.01 1.85
C THR A 575 -15.23 -25.03 2.52
N ALA A 576 -14.75 -25.75 3.54
CA ALA A 576 -15.56 -26.74 4.27
C ALA A 576 -16.79 -26.11 4.92
N MET A 577 -16.66 -24.92 5.53
CA MET A 577 -17.77 -24.22 6.16
C MET A 577 -18.78 -23.68 5.13
N ALA A 578 -18.29 -23.05 4.07
CA ALA A 578 -19.15 -22.45 3.04
C ALA A 578 -19.91 -23.51 2.23
N GLU A 579 -19.25 -24.60 1.82
CA GLU A 579 -19.88 -25.72 1.11
C GLU A 579 -20.91 -26.45 1.99
N HIS A 580 -20.66 -26.57 3.30
CA HIS A 580 -21.67 -27.09 4.24
C HIS A 580 -22.92 -26.20 4.26
N ALA A 581 -22.74 -24.88 4.38
CA ALA A 581 -23.85 -23.93 4.39
C ALA A 581 -24.65 -23.90 3.07
N LEU A 582 -23.99 -24.26 1.94
CA LEU A 582 -24.65 -24.46 0.64
C LEU A 582 -25.34 -25.83 0.51
N SER A 583 -25.31 -26.68 1.53
CA SER A 583 -25.81 -28.05 1.51
C SER A 583 -25.05 -28.99 0.55
N HIS A 584 -23.81 -28.66 0.23
CA HIS A 584 -22.92 -29.46 -0.60
C HIS A 584 -22.06 -30.39 0.28
N GLY A 585 -22.67 -31.35 0.98
CA GLY A 585 -22.01 -32.20 1.99
C GLY A 585 -20.75 -32.90 1.48
N VAL A 586 -20.78 -33.48 0.27
CA VAL A 586 -19.61 -34.17 -0.31
C VAL A 586 -18.40 -33.24 -0.47
N ALA A 587 -18.60 -32.02 -0.97
CA ALA A 587 -17.52 -31.05 -1.15
C ALA A 587 -16.97 -30.55 0.20
N SER A 588 -17.87 -30.33 1.16
CA SER A 588 -17.54 -29.94 2.52
C SER A 588 -16.71 -31.02 3.23
N ASP A 589 -17.09 -32.30 3.12
CA ASP A 589 -16.40 -33.44 3.74
C ASP A 589 -15.03 -33.68 3.08
N ALA A 590 -14.92 -33.50 1.76
CA ALA A 590 -13.65 -33.62 1.06
C ALA A 590 -12.65 -32.55 1.53
N ALA A 591 -13.07 -31.28 1.64
CA ALA A 591 -12.21 -30.20 2.14
C ALA A 591 -11.76 -30.44 3.59
N LEU A 592 -12.68 -30.84 4.47
CA LEU A 592 -12.36 -31.20 5.85
C LEU A 592 -11.43 -32.42 5.94
N GLY A 593 -11.65 -33.44 5.12
CA GLY A 593 -10.81 -34.65 5.09
C GLY A 593 -9.35 -34.29 4.75
N ILE A 594 -9.11 -33.47 3.73
CA ILE A 594 -7.77 -33.00 3.36
C ILE A 594 -7.15 -32.17 4.50
N LEU A 595 -7.93 -31.29 5.14
CA LEU A 595 -7.44 -30.47 6.26
C LEU A 595 -6.99 -31.35 7.43
N ILE A 596 -7.77 -32.36 7.79
CA ILE A 596 -7.42 -33.31 8.86
C ILE A 596 -6.18 -34.11 8.47
N GLU A 597 -6.14 -34.67 7.26
CA GLU A 597 -5.02 -35.49 6.82
C GLU A 597 -3.69 -34.75 6.85
N LYS A 598 -3.67 -33.53 6.31
CA LYS A 598 -2.43 -32.77 6.15
C LYS A 598 -2.05 -31.91 7.36
N TYR A 599 -3.04 -31.37 8.08
CA TYR A 599 -2.85 -30.27 9.02
C TYR A 599 -3.39 -30.52 10.44
N ALA A 600 -3.79 -31.75 10.79
CA ALA A 600 -4.36 -32.05 12.11
C ALA A 600 -3.43 -31.68 13.30
N ASN A 601 -2.13 -31.56 13.06
CA ASN A 601 -1.16 -31.22 14.10
C ASN A 601 -0.89 -29.70 14.22
N SER A 602 -1.34 -28.89 13.26
CA SER A 602 -1.11 -27.44 13.21
C SER A 602 -2.37 -26.61 12.98
N ALA A 603 -3.53 -27.23 12.77
CA ALA A 603 -4.80 -26.57 12.49
C ALA A 603 -5.96 -27.14 13.30
N ALA A 604 -5.69 -27.59 14.53
CA ALA A 604 -6.71 -28.20 15.37
C ALA A 604 -7.83 -27.21 15.73
N PHE A 605 -7.49 -25.93 15.94
CA PHE A 605 -8.47 -24.86 16.18
C PHE A 605 -9.37 -24.67 14.94
N GLN A 606 -8.82 -24.56 13.74
CA GLN A 606 -9.56 -24.41 12.49
C GLN A 606 -10.52 -25.58 12.23
N ILE A 607 -10.09 -26.80 12.55
CA ILE A 607 -10.94 -27.99 12.46
C ILE A 607 -12.09 -27.90 13.47
N ALA A 608 -11.83 -27.40 14.68
CA ALA A 608 -12.88 -27.19 15.68
C ALA A 608 -13.94 -26.18 15.20
N LEU A 609 -13.51 -25.09 14.55
CA LEU A 609 -14.44 -24.10 13.96
C LEU A 609 -15.38 -24.74 12.93
N ILE A 610 -14.88 -25.62 12.06
CA ILE A 610 -15.71 -26.32 11.07
C ILE A 610 -16.78 -27.20 11.75
N TYR A 611 -16.39 -27.97 12.77
CA TYR A 611 -17.34 -28.82 13.48
C TYR A 611 -18.36 -28.03 14.29
N ALA A 612 -17.95 -26.91 14.91
CA ALA A 612 -18.87 -26.00 15.60
C ALA A 612 -19.87 -25.36 14.62
N TRP A 613 -19.40 -24.93 13.45
CA TRP A 613 -20.23 -24.40 12.37
C TRP A 613 -21.26 -25.41 11.84
N ARG A 614 -20.88 -26.70 11.76
CA ARG A 614 -21.76 -27.82 11.36
C ARG A 614 -22.72 -28.25 12.46
N GLY A 615 -22.65 -27.68 13.66
CA GLY A 615 -23.46 -28.07 14.82
C GLY A 615 -22.98 -29.36 15.51
N ASN A 616 -21.82 -29.88 15.16
CA ASN A 616 -21.22 -31.09 15.78
C ASN A 616 -20.42 -30.68 17.04
N ASN A 617 -21.11 -30.11 18.02
CA ASN A 617 -20.54 -29.50 19.21
C ASN A 617 -19.59 -30.43 19.99
N ALA A 618 -19.93 -31.71 20.16
CA ALA A 618 -19.07 -32.66 20.90
C ALA A 618 -17.71 -32.84 20.22
N VAL A 619 -17.69 -32.99 18.89
CA VAL A 619 -16.45 -33.16 18.12
C VAL A 619 -15.65 -31.84 18.07
N ALA A 620 -16.34 -30.72 17.97
CA ALA A 620 -15.71 -29.40 18.04
C ALA A 620 -14.94 -29.22 19.36
N LEU A 621 -15.55 -29.62 20.49
CA LEU A 621 -14.90 -29.57 21.81
C LEU A 621 -13.72 -30.53 21.93
N ASP A 622 -13.76 -31.71 21.32
CA ASP A 622 -12.61 -32.64 21.27
C ASP A 622 -11.43 -32.02 20.54
N TRP A 623 -11.70 -31.31 19.41
CA TRP A 623 -10.67 -30.60 18.66
C TRP A 623 -10.15 -29.36 19.38
N LEU A 624 -10.98 -28.62 20.11
CA LEU A 624 -10.52 -27.51 20.95
C LEU A 624 -9.61 -27.99 22.09
N GLU A 625 -9.93 -29.15 22.73
CA GLU A 625 -9.04 -29.74 23.72
C GLU A 625 -7.73 -30.25 23.11
N ARG A 626 -7.76 -30.70 21.86
CA ARG A 626 -6.55 -31.03 21.10
C ARG A 626 -5.73 -29.78 20.79
N ALA A 627 -6.37 -28.70 20.30
CA ALA A 627 -5.73 -27.41 20.07
C ALA A 627 -5.05 -26.87 21.35
N TYR A 628 -5.70 -27.01 22.50
CA TYR A 628 -5.12 -26.65 23.80
C TYR A 628 -3.84 -27.44 24.12
N ARG A 629 -3.84 -28.76 23.89
CA ARG A 629 -2.64 -29.60 24.10
C ARG A 629 -1.51 -29.28 23.13
N GLN A 630 -1.85 -28.89 21.90
CA GLN A 630 -0.90 -28.51 20.86
C GLN A 630 -0.38 -27.08 21.00
N ARG A 631 -0.94 -26.28 21.91
CA ARG A 631 -0.65 -24.83 22.01
C ARG A 631 -0.94 -24.10 20.70
N ASP A 632 -2.04 -24.47 20.00
CA ASP A 632 -2.47 -23.88 18.74
C ASP A 632 -2.73 -22.37 18.91
N GLY A 633 -2.05 -21.54 18.11
CA GLY A 633 -2.13 -20.06 18.19
C GLY A 633 -3.55 -19.50 17.96
N GLY A 634 -4.41 -20.23 17.24
CA GLY A 634 -5.81 -19.81 17.05
C GLY A 634 -6.64 -19.69 18.33
N LEU A 635 -6.18 -20.30 19.43
CA LEU A 635 -6.88 -20.25 20.71
C LEU A 635 -6.86 -18.88 21.41
N GLU A 636 -6.06 -17.94 20.98
CA GLU A 636 -6.04 -16.58 21.57
C GLU A 636 -7.44 -15.96 21.52
N GLY A 637 -8.10 -16.01 20.37
CA GLY A 637 -9.44 -15.48 20.17
C GLY A 637 -10.59 -16.41 20.57
N VAL A 638 -10.33 -17.58 21.15
CA VAL A 638 -11.34 -18.61 21.39
C VAL A 638 -12.61 -18.11 22.09
N LYS A 639 -12.46 -17.18 23.02
CA LYS A 639 -13.58 -16.63 23.80
C LYS A 639 -14.54 -15.80 22.96
N THR A 640 -14.02 -15.05 22.02
CA THR A 640 -14.78 -14.04 21.27
C THR A 640 -15.09 -14.45 19.84
N ASP A 641 -14.47 -15.48 19.32
CA ASP A 641 -14.71 -15.99 17.96
C ASP A 641 -16.21 -16.19 17.69
N ALA A 642 -16.72 -15.50 16.68
CA ALA A 642 -18.14 -15.51 16.34
C ALA A 642 -18.64 -16.87 15.85
N LEU A 643 -17.77 -17.73 15.30
CA LEU A 643 -18.11 -19.06 14.80
C LEU A 643 -18.31 -20.08 15.94
N LEU A 644 -17.79 -19.80 17.14
CA LEU A 644 -17.95 -20.65 18.32
C LEU A 644 -19.19 -20.34 19.17
N ARG A 645 -20.07 -19.45 18.73
CA ARG A 645 -21.27 -19.06 19.50
C ARG A 645 -22.14 -20.24 19.92
N SER A 646 -22.25 -21.27 19.07
CA SER A 646 -23.09 -22.45 19.32
C SER A 646 -22.65 -23.28 20.53
N ILE A 647 -21.36 -23.24 20.87
CA ILE A 647 -20.77 -24.06 21.93
C ILE A 647 -20.45 -23.29 23.21
N ARG A 648 -20.65 -21.95 23.24
CA ARG A 648 -20.28 -21.13 24.41
C ARG A 648 -20.99 -21.55 25.70
N GLY A 649 -22.21 -22.09 25.61
CA GLY A 649 -22.97 -22.62 26.75
C GLY A 649 -22.53 -23.99 27.25
N GLU A 650 -21.64 -24.68 26.55
CA GLU A 650 -21.21 -26.03 26.89
C GLU A 650 -20.25 -26.03 28.11
N ARG A 651 -20.49 -26.94 29.05
CA ARG A 651 -19.62 -27.05 30.25
C ARG A 651 -18.14 -27.32 29.92
N ARG A 652 -17.90 -28.09 28.88
CA ARG A 652 -16.51 -28.37 28.41
C ARG A 652 -15.82 -27.15 27.88
N TYR A 653 -16.55 -26.30 27.15
CA TYR A 653 -16.02 -25.04 26.66
C TYR A 653 -15.66 -24.10 27.81
N GLN A 654 -16.53 -23.94 28.79
CA GLN A 654 -16.27 -23.13 29.98
C GLN A 654 -15.07 -23.68 30.79
N ALA A 655 -14.92 -25.02 30.86
CA ALA A 655 -13.75 -25.65 31.47
C ALA A 655 -12.46 -25.36 30.70
N LEU A 656 -12.51 -25.28 29.36
CA LEU A 656 -11.37 -24.89 28.53
C LEU A 656 -10.96 -23.44 28.82
N LEU A 657 -11.90 -22.49 28.84
CA LEU A 657 -11.60 -21.10 29.16
C LEU A 657 -10.92 -20.97 30.53
N ARG A 658 -11.43 -21.69 31.56
CA ARG A 658 -10.78 -21.71 32.89
C ARG A 658 -9.35 -22.27 32.86
N LYS A 659 -9.10 -23.35 32.07
CA LYS A 659 -7.73 -23.90 31.90
C LYS A 659 -6.79 -22.90 31.24
N MET A 660 -7.30 -22.02 30.38
CA MET A 660 -6.54 -20.96 29.75
C MET A 660 -6.44 -19.70 30.60
N GLY A 661 -7.08 -19.66 31.78
CA GLY A 661 -7.12 -18.45 32.63
C GLY A 661 -7.96 -17.31 32.05
N LEU A 662 -8.81 -17.59 31.06
CA LEU A 662 -9.73 -16.60 30.49
C LEU A 662 -10.93 -16.37 31.42
N PRO A 663 -11.44 -15.14 31.57
CA PRO A 663 -12.66 -14.89 32.33
C PRO A 663 -13.84 -15.64 31.71
N GLU A 664 -14.80 -16.07 32.57
CA GLU A 664 -16.02 -16.76 32.11
C GLU A 664 -16.98 -15.85 31.34
#